data_d061459b39506f7c7706826646965bc1
#
_entry.id   d061459b39506f7c7706826646965bc1
#
_cell.length_a   1.000
_cell.length_b   1.000
_cell.length_c   1.000
_cell.angle_alpha   90.00
_cell.angle_beta   90.00
_cell.angle_gamma   90.00
#
_symmetry.space_group_name_H-M   'P 1'
#
loop_
_entity.id
_entity.type
_entity.pdbx_description
1 polymer ?
#
loop_
_entity_poly.entity_id
_entity_poly.type
_entity_poly.pdbx_seq_one_letter_code
_entity_poly.pdbx_strand_id
1 'polypeptide(L)'
;MKNALCFLLLLPFAGLFAQSGSKAIRQANWQQQVNHTISVRLDDTAHMLYASEQVEYVNNSPDALNEIWFHVYANAYRDNQSALAKQQINGFQPGIFYAKKDARGGYEKLIFRLDGVNLAWEAHPEHADIVKLVLPKALPAGSSLKLDIDFNVRIPEQFSRFGHDSSGYQITQWFPKPAVYDVNGWNIFPYLDQGEFYYEYGRYDVRITTPSSYVVAATGVLQDSGMRKRMETLAEGEDWKAEGTHFTWHFVQDKVHDFAWFCDRHFKARRETLQLLSGRKVEGWVLARKRPSKESLDYIRQALVHYSKRNGDYPYEHCTVVETALKSGGGMEYPMITNVQSLNRDVIIHEVGHNWFQGMIGSQERDYPWMDEGVNSYFEKQTIKYFSPRKTPNSGRGFNLTEGSEPYLLSLYNTGLYLPPGLHSEKYGSLRYGTSVYGHTPELISYLESYLGRRIFDSCTQAYFNTWSFRHPLPGDMRDVFEKISGKDLGWFFKDLIETNRPVDYGLVRVSRKSPEGQTKVTVRNRSGVNGPLQLALMDGDKAISTLWTDGFSGKKEFTLEGRGSGVRLDPYGTAPEMRRSNDYSRSKGILRTMNPLQIKFVASDFDPLKSRMYIAPVLTAFNRYDGYMPGLMIYNSLFPVKRNAFLFMPMYGVRSKQLTGYAQLRKRMPVHNSILQFVETGVRGARFSYRPDSVERSMYERINPYIEFGLRTRKQPAIAVRTLSLEAIHINTWLPAYGGSPGAGRYAQMAYRFQNLSLLRPLFGFISLEHGGSTAPGAGNDFTRARALYHRSYPYKKKNKVFAYTVYGSALLQADNLNALGDPYRIHIGGQSGRFDYTFAQTMTGRSEGLRAGFNTVLSNVGGMRTTAEPTLSTHWAAGMNLETSIPGPVPVSVYMDGSVVSPERGAALQYFYVGGLNFTSRIFGSESTEIAIPLIMSKNLRDSYDRMGMTSYGYRITFKFNLNFFAPAQLSRQLLNL
;
A
#
# COMPACT_ATOMS: atom_id res chain seq x y z
N MET A 1 38.44 -27.67 25.41
CA MET A 1 37.21 -28.14 24.74
C MET A 1 36.79 -27.11 23.74
N LYS A 2 37.50 -27.06 22.61
CA LYS A 2 37.15 -26.29 21.40
C LYS A 2 36.52 -27.27 20.43
N ASN A 3 35.47 -26.89 19.72
CA ASN A 3 34.69 -27.63 18.68
C ASN A 3 33.37 -28.24 19.18
N ALA A 4 32.34 -27.41 19.33
CA ALA A 4 30.93 -27.83 19.25
C ALA A 4 30.01 -26.63 19.14
N LEU A 5 30.13 -25.79 18.08
CA LEU A 5 29.14 -24.74 17.82
C LEU A 5 29.05 -24.35 16.30
N CYS A 6 29.23 -25.33 15.43
CA CYS A 6 29.14 -25.07 13.98
C CYS A 6 28.34 -26.11 13.18
N PHE A 7 27.34 -26.77 13.77
CA PHE A 7 26.58 -27.82 13.05
C PHE A 7 25.07 -27.77 13.34
N LEU A 8 24.41 -26.67 13.07
CA LEU A 8 22.93 -26.61 13.12
C LEU A 8 22.31 -25.55 12.21
N LEU A 9 22.81 -25.39 10.97
CA LEU A 9 22.20 -24.51 9.96
C LEU A 9 22.41 -24.97 8.52
N LEU A 10 22.39 -26.30 8.25
CA LEU A 10 22.35 -26.83 6.89
C LEU A 10 21.42 -28.03 6.81
N LEU A 11 20.10 -27.79 6.82
CA LEU A 11 19.14 -28.75 6.25
C LEU A 11 18.82 -28.26 4.83
N PRO A 12 19.02 -29.09 3.80
CA PRO A 12 18.56 -28.76 2.45
C PRO A 12 17.04 -28.92 2.41
N PHE A 13 16.32 -27.81 2.41
CA PHE A 13 14.93 -27.79 1.98
C PHE A 13 14.91 -28.01 0.45
N ALA A 14 14.81 -29.27 0.03
CA ALA A 14 14.31 -29.62 -1.27
C ALA A 14 12.84 -29.16 -1.33
N GLY A 15 12.61 -27.94 -1.79
CA GLY A 15 11.29 -27.43 -2.08
C GLY A 15 10.74 -28.20 -3.27
N LEU A 16 9.66 -28.91 -3.07
CA LEU A 16 8.75 -29.31 -4.14
C LEU A 16 8.31 -28.02 -4.85
N PHE A 17 8.96 -27.71 -5.98
CA PHE A 17 8.39 -26.86 -7.00
C PHE A 17 7.23 -27.65 -7.61
N ALA A 18 6.00 -27.41 -7.16
CA ALA A 18 4.85 -27.65 -8.00
C ALA A 18 5.09 -26.81 -9.25
N GLN A 19 5.36 -27.44 -10.37
CA GLN A 19 5.27 -26.85 -11.68
C GLN A 19 3.81 -26.41 -11.86
N SER A 20 3.50 -25.15 -11.55
CA SER A 20 2.39 -24.48 -12.18
C SER A 20 2.76 -24.44 -13.67
N GLY A 21 2.06 -25.18 -14.52
CA GLY A 21 2.21 -25.08 -15.96
C GLY A 21 2.21 -23.59 -16.32
N SER A 22 3.18 -23.15 -17.10
CA SER A 22 3.25 -21.77 -17.55
C SER A 22 1.98 -21.50 -18.36
N LYS A 23 1.14 -20.56 -17.89
CA LYS A 23 -0.01 -20.08 -18.65
C LYS A 23 0.45 -19.58 -20.03
N ALA A 24 -0.37 -19.83 -21.05
CA ALA A 24 -0.15 -19.23 -22.35
C ALA A 24 -0.21 -17.69 -22.23
N ILE A 25 0.64 -17.01 -22.97
CA ILE A 25 0.76 -15.54 -22.98
C ILE A 25 0.16 -14.90 -24.23
N ARG A 26 -0.39 -15.69 -25.13
CA ARG A 26 -1.09 -15.27 -26.36
C ARG A 26 -2.44 -15.96 -26.45
N GLN A 27 -3.43 -15.22 -26.94
CA GLN A 27 -4.77 -15.77 -27.14
C GLN A 27 -4.82 -16.60 -28.43
N ALA A 28 -5.69 -17.60 -28.43
CA ALA A 28 -6.03 -18.35 -29.65
C ALA A 28 -6.98 -17.53 -30.55
N ASN A 29 -7.22 -18.05 -31.76
CA ASN A 29 -8.09 -17.40 -32.75
C ASN A 29 -9.58 -17.62 -32.46
N TRP A 30 -9.95 -18.11 -31.30
CA TRP A 30 -11.34 -18.36 -30.90
C TRP A 30 -11.66 -17.69 -29.57
N GLN A 31 -12.93 -17.41 -29.35
CA GLN A 31 -13.45 -16.83 -28.10
C GLN A 31 -14.90 -17.29 -27.96
N GLN A 32 -15.31 -17.60 -26.74
CA GLN A 32 -16.69 -17.95 -26.42
C GLN A 32 -17.61 -16.75 -26.63
N GLN A 33 -18.92 -17.01 -26.74
CA GLN A 33 -19.94 -15.97 -26.75
C GLN A 33 -21.02 -16.34 -25.73
N VAL A 34 -21.48 -15.35 -24.97
CA VAL A 34 -22.49 -15.55 -23.93
C VAL A 34 -23.56 -14.47 -24.04
N ASN A 35 -24.79 -14.88 -24.36
CA ASN A 35 -25.92 -13.95 -24.47
C ASN A 35 -26.83 -14.10 -23.24
N HIS A 36 -27.34 -12.97 -22.74
CA HIS A 36 -28.13 -12.91 -21.51
C HIS A 36 -29.49 -12.27 -21.77
N THR A 37 -30.58 -12.94 -21.38
CA THR A 37 -31.92 -12.36 -21.28
C THR A 37 -32.37 -12.41 -19.84
N ILE A 38 -32.55 -11.24 -19.19
CA ILE A 38 -32.77 -11.16 -17.74
C ILE A 38 -34.04 -10.35 -17.46
N SER A 39 -34.85 -10.89 -16.54
CA SER A 39 -35.96 -10.14 -15.94
C SER A 39 -35.74 -10.06 -14.43
N VAL A 40 -35.72 -8.84 -13.87
CA VAL A 40 -35.44 -8.61 -12.44
C VAL A 40 -36.43 -7.64 -11.85
N ARG A 41 -36.84 -7.91 -10.61
CA ARG A 41 -37.69 -7.03 -9.79
C ARG A 41 -36.98 -6.70 -8.48
N LEU A 42 -36.92 -5.41 -8.19
CA LEU A 42 -36.40 -4.88 -6.91
C LEU A 42 -37.55 -4.83 -5.89
N ASP A 43 -37.31 -5.40 -4.73
CA ASP A 43 -38.08 -5.19 -3.51
C ASP A 43 -37.24 -4.31 -2.57
N ASP A 44 -37.60 -3.02 -2.49
CA ASP A 44 -36.88 -2.03 -1.72
C ASP A 44 -37.19 -2.03 -0.21
N THR A 45 -38.19 -2.81 0.18
CA THR A 45 -38.54 -3.04 1.59
C THR A 45 -37.72 -4.18 2.20
N ALA A 46 -37.56 -5.28 1.42
CA ALA A 46 -36.78 -6.43 1.83
C ALA A 46 -35.29 -6.34 1.42
N HIS A 47 -34.92 -5.33 0.62
CA HIS A 47 -33.60 -5.22 -0.04
C HIS A 47 -33.26 -6.48 -0.83
N MET A 48 -34.20 -6.93 -1.70
CA MET A 48 -34.10 -8.19 -2.44
C MET A 48 -34.23 -7.96 -3.94
N LEU A 49 -33.49 -8.73 -4.72
CA LEU A 49 -33.73 -8.93 -6.15
C LEU A 49 -34.37 -10.30 -6.36
N TYR A 50 -35.45 -10.31 -7.12
CA TYR A 50 -36.11 -11.52 -7.64
C TYR A 50 -35.91 -11.56 -9.14
N ALA A 51 -35.20 -12.58 -9.67
CA ALA A 51 -34.81 -12.60 -11.05
C ALA A 51 -34.90 -13.97 -11.70
N SER A 52 -35.13 -13.93 -13.01
CA SER A 52 -34.95 -15.05 -13.93
C SER A 52 -34.01 -14.63 -15.06
N GLU A 53 -33.15 -15.52 -15.49
CA GLU A 53 -32.16 -15.33 -16.53
C GLU A 53 -32.17 -16.50 -17.47
N GLN A 54 -32.07 -16.26 -18.78
CA GLN A 54 -31.71 -17.25 -19.77
C GLN A 54 -30.34 -16.92 -20.33
N VAL A 55 -29.39 -17.84 -20.18
CA VAL A 55 -28.02 -17.76 -20.70
C VAL A 55 -27.94 -18.65 -21.95
N GLU A 56 -27.58 -18.06 -23.09
CA GLU A 56 -27.18 -18.81 -24.28
C GLU A 56 -25.66 -18.83 -24.35
N TYR A 57 -25.06 -20.00 -24.13
CA TYR A 57 -23.62 -20.21 -24.16
C TYR A 57 -23.20 -20.88 -25.46
N VAL A 58 -22.32 -20.22 -26.24
CA VAL A 58 -21.79 -20.74 -27.49
C VAL A 58 -20.36 -21.19 -27.31
N ASN A 59 -20.09 -22.49 -27.47
CA ASN A 59 -18.75 -23.05 -27.35
C ASN A 59 -17.99 -22.94 -28.68
N ASN A 60 -17.24 -21.87 -28.84
CA ASN A 60 -16.36 -21.65 -30.00
C ASN A 60 -14.96 -22.25 -29.81
N SER A 61 -14.66 -22.91 -28.67
CA SER A 61 -13.38 -23.57 -28.44
C SER A 61 -13.29 -24.89 -29.24
N PRO A 62 -12.08 -25.42 -29.42
CA PRO A 62 -11.90 -26.75 -30.02
C PRO A 62 -12.29 -27.91 -29.07
N ASP A 63 -12.55 -27.59 -27.78
CA ASP A 63 -12.77 -28.58 -26.74
C ASP A 63 -14.27 -28.87 -26.57
N ALA A 64 -14.61 -30.12 -26.19
CA ALA A 64 -15.93 -30.45 -25.68
C ALA A 64 -15.99 -30.14 -24.17
N LEU A 65 -16.95 -29.31 -23.73
CA LEU A 65 -17.03 -28.85 -22.35
C LEU A 65 -17.98 -29.75 -21.54
N ASN A 66 -17.47 -30.41 -20.50
CA ASN A 66 -18.24 -31.25 -19.59
C ASN A 66 -18.85 -30.48 -18.42
N GLU A 67 -18.39 -29.26 -18.20
CA GLU A 67 -18.78 -28.40 -17.08
C GLU A 67 -18.74 -26.95 -17.50
N ILE A 68 -19.50 -26.08 -16.80
CA ILE A 68 -19.43 -24.63 -16.92
C ILE A 68 -19.27 -24.06 -15.50
N TRP A 69 -18.26 -23.22 -15.31
CA TRP A 69 -18.06 -22.50 -14.06
C TRP A 69 -18.80 -21.18 -14.09
N PHE A 70 -19.43 -20.85 -12.96
CA PHE A 70 -20.16 -19.60 -12.80
C PHE A 70 -19.59 -18.77 -11.64
N HIS A 71 -19.49 -17.50 -11.85
CA HIS A 71 -19.31 -16.51 -10.80
C HIS A 71 -20.68 -16.11 -10.24
N VAL A 72 -20.85 -16.27 -8.92
CA VAL A 72 -22.05 -15.90 -8.16
C VAL A 72 -21.66 -14.87 -7.10
N TYR A 73 -21.16 -13.73 -7.57
CA TYR A 73 -20.38 -12.77 -6.81
C TYR A 73 -21.12 -12.07 -5.66
N ALA A 74 -22.44 -12.06 -5.65
CA ALA A 74 -23.21 -11.58 -4.50
C ALA A 74 -22.88 -12.37 -3.21
N ASN A 75 -22.45 -13.64 -3.32
CA ASN A 75 -22.02 -14.45 -2.17
C ASN A 75 -20.72 -13.96 -1.51
N ALA A 76 -19.92 -13.09 -2.15
CA ALA A 76 -18.75 -12.48 -1.55
C ALA A 76 -19.11 -11.61 -0.32
N TYR A 77 -20.37 -11.15 -0.24
CA TYR A 77 -20.88 -10.30 0.85
C TYR A 77 -21.53 -11.09 1.99
N ARG A 78 -21.55 -12.44 1.91
CA ARG A 78 -22.30 -13.30 2.82
C ARG A 78 -21.71 -13.35 4.25
N ASP A 79 -20.40 -13.39 4.36
CA ASP A 79 -19.69 -13.56 5.64
C ASP A 79 -18.26 -12.99 5.65
N ASN A 80 -17.56 -13.15 6.77
CA ASN A 80 -16.18 -12.68 6.94
C ASN A 80 -15.13 -13.65 6.44
N GLN A 81 -15.50 -14.81 5.89
CA GLN A 81 -14.56 -15.81 5.37
C GLN A 81 -14.34 -15.64 3.87
N SER A 82 -15.17 -14.83 3.20
CA SER A 82 -15.01 -14.53 1.78
C SER A 82 -13.64 -13.89 1.48
N ALA A 83 -13.20 -14.04 0.23
CA ALA A 83 -11.96 -13.41 -0.24
C ALA A 83 -12.04 -11.87 -0.14
N LEU A 84 -13.20 -11.28 -0.49
CA LEU A 84 -13.49 -9.87 -0.34
C LEU A 84 -13.29 -9.39 1.10
N ALA A 85 -13.94 -10.06 2.07
CA ALA A 85 -13.83 -9.67 3.47
C ALA A 85 -12.38 -9.74 3.98
N LYS A 86 -11.63 -10.75 3.58
CA LYS A 86 -10.20 -10.89 3.91
C LYS A 86 -9.36 -9.80 3.27
N GLN A 87 -9.62 -9.44 2.00
CA GLN A 87 -8.92 -8.36 1.31
C GLN A 87 -9.21 -7.00 1.95
N GLN A 88 -10.49 -6.68 2.25
CA GLN A 88 -10.88 -5.43 2.91
C GLN A 88 -10.24 -5.28 4.29
N ILE A 89 -10.21 -6.36 5.10
CA ILE A 89 -9.52 -6.35 6.39
C ILE A 89 -8.03 -6.03 6.23
N ASN A 90 -7.37 -6.64 5.25
CA ASN A 90 -5.97 -6.39 4.96
C ASN A 90 -5.72 -4.98 4.38
N GLY A 91 -6.69 -4.42 3.68
CA GLY A 91 -6.73 -3.04 3.18
C GLY A 91 -7.19 -1.99 4.21
N PHE A 92 -7.27 -2.34 5.49
CA PHE A 92 -7.73 -1.46 6.57
C PHE A 92 -9.18 -1.00 6.46
N GLN A 93 -10.03 -1.75 5.76
CA GLN A 93 -11.46 -1.52 5.60
C GLN A 93 -12.29 -2.64 6.26
N PRO A 94 -12.47 -2.66 7.59
CA PRO A 94 -13.11 -3.77 8.29
C PRO A 94 -14.65 -3.69 8.32
N GLY A 95 -15.30 -2.94 7.41
CA GLY A 95 -16.75 -2.72 7.40
C GLY A 95 -17.55 -4.02 7.43
N ILE A 96 -17.31 -4.89 6.45
CA ILE A 96 -17.99 -6.17 6.33
C ILE A 96 -17.72 -7.13 7.51
N PHE A 97 -16.55 -7.03 8.15
CA PHE A 97 -16.20 -7.84 9.31
C PHE A 97 -17.12 -7.56 10.50
N TYR A 98 -17.44 -6.28 10.74
CA TYR A 98 -18.29 -5.85 11.84
C TYR A 98 -19.79 -5.80 11.49
N ALA A 99 -20.14 -6.00 10.22
CA ALA A 99 -21.52 -5.94 9.75
C ALA A 99 -22.39 -7.01 10.43
N LYS A 100 -23.61 -6.65 10.77
CA LYS A 100 -24.64 -7.57 11.23
C LYS A 100 -25.09 -8.48 10.09
N LYS A 101 -25.82 -9.55 10.41
CA LYS A 101 -26.29 -10.52 9.41
C LYS A 101 -27.26 -9.90 8.39
N ASP A 102 -28.12 -9.03 8.83
CA ASP A 102 -29.11 -8.30 8.03
C ASP A 102 -28.49 -7.26 7.06
N ALA A 103 -27.33 -6.72 7.41
CA ALA A 103 -26.56 -5.81 6.56
C ALA A 103 -25.76 -6.52 5.46
N ARG A 104 -25.71 -7.86 5.45
CA ARG A 104 -24.94 -8.67 4.50
C ARG A 104 -25.82 -9.14 3.36
N GLY A 105 -25.19 -9.53 2.22
CA GLY A 105 -25.87 -9.97 1.02
C GLY A 105 -25.50 -11.40 0.60
N GLY A 106 -26.09 -11.83 -0.50
CA GLY A 106 -25.81 -13.12 -1.11
C GLY A 106 -27.05 -13.76 -1.76
N TYR A 107 -26.83 -14.84 -2.46
CA TYR A 107 -27.91 -15.62 -3.07
C TYR A 107 -28.70 -16.35 -1.99
N GLU A 108 -30.02 -16.15 -1.97
CA GLU A 108 -30.98 -16.91 -1.15
C GLU A 108 -31.61 -18.05 -1.93
N LYS A 109 -31.70 -17.91 -3.27
CA LYS A 109 -32.18 -18.95 -4.20
C LYS A 109 -31.25 -18.94 -5.40
N LEU A 110 -30.84 -20.12 -5.88
CA LEU A 110 -30.10 -20.30 -7.13
C LEU A 110 -30.43 -21.67 -7.69
N ILE A 111 -31.09 -21.70 -8.85
CA ILE A 111 -31.53 -22.93 -9.53
C ILE A 111 -31.15 -22.82 -10.99
N PHE A 112 -30.39 -23.80 -11.48
CA PHE A 112 -30.04 -23.92 -12.90
C PHE A 112 -30.92 -25.02 -13.54
N ARG A 113 -31.39 -24.77 -14.76
CA ARG A 113 -32.15 -25.77 -15.56
C ARG A 113 -31.61 -25.84 -16.97
N LEU A 114 -31.60 -27.04 -17.51
CA LEU A 114 -31.36 -27.32 -18.93
C LEU A 114 -32.58 -28.10 -19.44
N ASP A 115 -33.21 -27.59 -20.51
CA ASP A 115 -34.42 -28.17 -21.08
C ASP A 115 -35.53 -28.43 -20.04
N GLY A 116 -35.69 -27.51 -19.10
CA GLY A 116 -36.66 -27.60 -18.01
C GLY A 116 -36.28 -28.49 -16.83
N VAL A 117 -35.17 -29.21 -16.91
CA VAL A 117 -34.70 -30.13 -15.85
C VAL A 117 -33.71 -29.42 -14.94
N ASN A 118 -33.91 -29.49 -13.62
CA ASN A 118 -32.97 -28.93 -12.65
C ASN A 118 -31.61 -29.63 -12.73
N LEU A 119 -30.56 -28.84 -12.82
CA LEU A 119 -29.17 -29.29 -12.75
C LEU A 119 -28.60 -29.08 -11.37
N ALA A 120 -27.88 -30.10 -10.88
CA ALA A 120 -27.07 -29.94 -9.67
C ALA A 120 -25.83 -29.14 -9.96
N TRP A 121 -25.43 -28.31 -9.00
CA TRP A 121 -24.21 -27.54 -9.02
C TRP A 121 -23.40 -27.77 -7.75
N GLU A 122 -22.10 -27.58 -7.85
CA GLU A 122 -21.13 -27.76 -6.76
C GLU A 122 -20.49 -26.41 -6.40
N ALA A 123 -20.44 -26.08 -5.10
CA ALA A 123 -19.70 -24.91 -4.65
C ALA A 123 -18.19 -25.14 -4.74
N HIS A 124 -17.44 -24.12 -5.11
CA HIS A 124 -15.98 -24.17 -5.02
C HIS A 124 -15.53 -24.35 -3.56
N PRO A 125 -14.55 -25.24 -3.26
CA PRO A 125 -14.21 -25.59 -1.88
C PRO A 125 -13.70 -24.41 -1.04
N GLU A 126 -13.07 -23.38 -1.66
CA GLU A 126 -12.50 -22.24 -0.95
C GLU A 126 -13.29 -20.93 -1.15
N HIS A 127 -14.12 -20.83 -2.18
CA HIS A 127 -14.77 -19.59 -2.61
C HIS A 127 -16.27 -19.79 -2.80
N ALA A 128 -17.07 -19.29 -1.84
CA ALA A 128 -18.53 -19.42 -1.86
C ALA A 128 -19.21 -18.63 -3.00
N ASP A 129 -18.50 -17.78 -3.65
CA ASP A 129 -18.91 -16.92 -4.77
C ASP A 129 -18.55 -17.51 -6.15
N ILE A 130 -18.17 -18.80 -6.19
CA ILE A 130 -17.87 -19.58 -7.40
C ILE A 130 -18.62 -20.92 -7.32
N VAL A 131 -19.29 -21.31 -8.41
CA VAL A 131 -19.97 -22.60 -8.51
C VAL A 131 -19.64 -23.29 -9.83
N LYS A 132 -19.65 -24.63 -9.81
CA LYS A 132 -19.44 -25.48 -10.97
C LYS A 132 -20.76 -26.17 -11.34
N LEU A 133 -21.16 -26.06 -12.57
CA LEU A 133 -22.29 -26.76 -13.16
C LEU A 133 -21.79 -27.94 -14.01
N VAL A 134 -22.09 -29.15 -13.63
CA VAL A 134 -21.74 -30.36 -14.40
C VAL A 134 -22.82 -30.61 -15.44
N LEU A 135 -22.43 -30.66 -16.72
CA LEU A 135 -23.37 -30.91 -17.81
C LEU A 135 -23.72 -32.39 -17.93
N PRO A 136 -25.00 -32.76 -18.13
CA PRO A 136 -25.41 -34.17 -18.34
C PRO A 136 -24.76 -34.79 -19.57
N LYS A 137 -24.47 -33.97 -20.57
CA LYS A 137 -23.78 -34.30 -21.81
C LYS A 137 -22.78 -33.20 -22.13
N ALA A 138 -21.58 -33.59 -22.54
CA ALA A 138 -20.57 -32.62 -22.97
C ALA A 138 -21.11 -31.70 -24.09
N LEU A 139 -20.87 -30.41 -23.99
CA LEU A 139 -21.15 -29.40 -25.03
C LEU A 139 -20.07 -29.48 -26.11
N PRO A 140 -20.34 -29.97 -27.30
CA PRO A 140 -19.33 -30.11 -28.35
C PRO A 140 -18.78 -28.76 -28.83
N ALA A 141 -17.58 -28.80 -29.43
CA ALA A 141 -17.02 -27.67 -30.15
C ALA A 141 -18.01 -27.17 -31.22
N GLY A 142 -18.16 -25.84 -31.34
CA GLY A 142 -19.07 -25.18 -32.30
C GLY A 142 -20.57 -25.29 -31.98
N SER A 143 -20.93 -25.85 -30.84
CA SER A 143 -22.33 -26.02 -30.38
C SER A 143 -22.71 -24.97 -29.33
N SER A 144 -24.03 -24.78 -29.13
CA SER A 144 -24.55 -23.92 -28.07
C SER A 144 -25.54 -24.66 -27.17
N LEU A 145 -25.75 -24.13 -25.97
CA LEU A 145 -26.79 -24.55 -25.04
C LEU A 145 -27.52 -23.33 -24.44
N LYS A 146 -28.76 -23.54 -23.97
CA LYS A 146 -29.52 -22.53 -23.23
C LYS A 146 -29.78 -23.02 -21.82
N LEU A 147 -29.38 -22.20 -20.85
CA LEU A 147 -29.63 -22.44 -19.44
C LEU A 147 -30.65 -21.45 -18.92
N ASP A 148 -31.68 -21.92 -18.25
CA ASP A 148 -32.59 -21.07 -17.49
C ASP A 148 -32.16 -21.06 -16.03
N ILE A 149 -32.04 -19.87 -15.42
CA ILE A 149 -31.55 -19.66 -14.06
C ILE A 149 -32.55 -18.82 -13.29
N ASP A 150 -33.11 -19.40 -12.22
CA ASP A 150 -33.89 -18.61 -11.25
C ASP A 150 -33.04 -18.26 -10.03
N PHE A 151 -33.04 -17.01 -9.65
CA PHE A 151 -32.28 -16.60 -8.48
C PHE A 151 -32.91 -15.45 -7.70
N ASN A 152 -32.65 -15.44 -6.39
CA ASN A 152 -32.98 -14.34 -5.50
C ASN A 152 -31.71 -13.87 -4.79
N VAL A 153 -31.48 -12.57 -4.75
CA VAL A 153 -30.29 -11.97 -4.13
C VAL A 153 -30.70 -10.98 -3.05
N ARG A 154 -30.17 -11.19 -1.85
CA ARG A 154 -30.19 -10.16 -0.81
C ARG A 154 -29.13 -9.13 -1.11
N ILE A 155 -29.52 -7.85 -1.22
CA ILE A 155 -28.62 -6.74 -1.48
C ILE A 155 -27.99 -6.31 -0.14
N PRO A 156 -26.65 -6.28 0.00
CA PRO A 156 -26.00 -5.83 1.23
C PRO A 156 -26.10 -4.33 1.43
N GLU A 157 -25.82 -3.84 2.65
CA GLU A 157 -25.40 -2.45 2.82
C GLU A 157 -24.14 -2.18 1.97
N GLN A 158 -23.89 -0.91 1.70
CA GLN A 158 -22.74 -0.52 0.84
C GLN A 158 -21.38 -0.82 1.49
N PHE A 159 -20.71 -1.88 1.06
CA PHE A 159 -19.36 -2.25 1.48
C PHE A 159 -18.30 -2.13 0.37
N SER A 160 -18.72 -2.25 -0.87
CA SER A 160 -17.86 -2.24 -2.04
C SER A 160 -18.60 -1.65 -3.26
N ARG A 161 -18.66 -2.37 -4.39
CA ARG A 161 -19.34 -1.97 -5.63
C ARG A 161 -20.83 -2.28 -5.61
N PHE A 162 -21.23 -3.39 -5.00
CA PHE A 162 -22.62 -3.87 -4.91
C PHE A 162 -23.21 -3.54 -3.55
N GLY A 163 -24.42 -2.97 -3.52
CA GLY A 163 -25.10 -2.66 -2.27
C GLY A 163 -26.15 -1.56 -2.37
N HIS A 164 -26.72 -1.20 -1.22
CA HIS A 164 -27.69 -0.13 -1.08
C HIS A 164 -27.28 0.86 0.03
N ASP A 165 -27.78 2.07 -0.07
CA ASP A 165 -27.76 3.06 1.01
C ASP A 165 -29.18 3.52 1.35
N SER A 166 -29.34 4.68 1.99
CA SER A 166 -30.66 5.20 2.44
C SER A 166 -31.60 5.56 1.30
N SER A 167 -31.15 5.80 0.08
CA SER A 167 -31.99 6.29 -1.02
C SER A 167 -31.83 5.54 -2.34
N GLY A 168 -30.77 4.78 -2.51
CA GLY A 168 -30.45 4.18 -3.80
C GLY A 168 -29.75 2.84 -3.72
N TYR A 169 -29.62 2.22 -4.89
CA TYR A 169 -29.04 0.91 -5.10
C TYR A 169 -27.98 0.97 -6.20
N GLN A 170 -26.89 0.23 -5.96
CA GLN A 170 -25.82 -0.03 -6.94
C GLN A 170 -25.84 -1.53 -7.21
N ILE A 171 -26.35 -1.92 -8.36
CA ILE A 171 -26.56 -3.33 -8.71
C ILE A 171 -25.55 -3.74 -9.77
N THR A 172 -24.45 -4.27 -9.27
CA THR A 172 -23.25 -4.62 -10.05
C THR A 172 -22.81 -6.03 -9.69
N GLN A 173 -22.31 -6.83 -10.64
CA GLN A 173 -21.96 -8.25 -10.46
C GLN A 173 -23.06 -9.06 -9.74
N TRP A 174 -24.30 -8.82 -10.08
CA TRP A 174 -25.49 -9.22 -9.32
C TRP A 174 -26.17 -10.52 -9.79
N PHE A 175 -25.88 -10.93 -11.04
CA PHE A 175 -26.47 -12.14 -11.64
C PHE A 175 -25.40 -13.20 -11.87
N PRO A 176 -25.76 -14.50 -11.96
CA PRO A 176 -24.83 -15.57 -12.25
C PRO A 176 -24.19 -15.40 -13.63
N LYS A 177 -22.87 -15.37 -13.71
CA LYS A 177 -22.15 -15.27 -14.98
C LYS A 177 -21.25 -16.46 -15.22
N PRO A 178 -21.25 -17.04 -16.45
CA PRO A 178 -20.21 -17.99 -16.83
C PRO A 178 -18.82 -17.36 -16.73
N ALA A 179 -17.88 -18.10 -16.19
CA ALA A 179 -16.47 -17.72 -16.24
C ALA A 179 -15.95 -17.82 -17.67
N VAL A 180 -14.95 -17.03 -18.02
CA VAL A 180 -14.31 -17.13 -19.34
C VAL A 180 -13.56 -18.46 -19.44
N TYR A 181 -13.73 -19.16 -20.55
CA TYR A 181 -12.93 -20.29 -20.99
C TYR A 181 -12.04 -19.85 -22.16
N ASP A 182 -10.74 -19.74 -21.93
CA ASP A 182 -9.75 -19.32 -22.90
C ASP A 182 -8.65 -20.38 -23.12
N VAL A 183 -7.56 -20.06 -23.77
CA VAL A 183 -6.42 -20.96 -24.03
C VAL A 183 -5.76 -21.49 -22.74
N ASN A 184 -6.03 -20.90 -21.59
CA ASN A 184 -5.55 -21.33 -20.28
C ASN A 184 -6.60 -22.15 -19.51
N GLY A 185 -7.76 -22.44 -20.13
CA GLY A 185 -8.90 -23.11 -19.50
C GLY A 185 -9.85 -22.12 -18.81
N TRP A 186 -10.57 -22.61 -17.79
CA TRP A 186 -11.51 -21.83 -17.02
C TRP A 186 -10.82 -20.77 -16.14
N ASN A 187 -11.20 -19.51 -16.30
CA ASN A 187 -10.69 -18.38 -15.51
C ASN A 187 -11.61 -18.16 -14.28
N ILE A 188 -11.37 -18.93 -13.23
CA ILE A 188 -12.14 -18.89 -11.99
C ILE A 188 -11.37 -18.13 -10.91
N PHE A 189 -11.98 -17.07 -10.37
CA PHE A 189 -11.41 -16.28 -9.28
C PHE A 189 -12.50 -15.61 -8.44
N PRO A 190 -12.27 -15.41 -7.13
CA PRO A 190 -13.28 -14.83 -6.24
C PRO A 190 -13.45 -13.33 -6.49
N TYR A 191 -14.57 -12.79 -6.02
CA TYR A 191 -14.79 -11.35 -5.99
C TYR A 191 -13.80 -10.64 -5.05
N LEU A 192 -13.18 -9.57 -5.55
CA LEU A 192 -12.28 -8.72 -4.80
C LEU A 192 -12.52 -7.24 -5.14
N ASP A 193 -12.12 -6.31 -4.24
CA ASP A 193 -12.09 -4.88 -4.52
C ASP A 193 -10.89 -4.48 -5.41
N GLN A 194 -9.85 -5.30 -5.42
CA GLN A 194 -8.62 -5.04 -6.17
C GLN A 194 -8.43 -6.06 -7.27
N GLY A 195 -8.34 -5.58 -8.49
CA GLY A 195 -8.34 -6.38 -9.72
C GLY A 195 -9.75 -6.62 -10.25
N GLU A 196 -9.95 -6.28 -11.49
CA GLU A 196 -11.24 -6.17 -12.13
C GLU A 196 -11.77 -7.52 -12.62
N PHE A 197 -12.84 -7.50 -13.42
CA PHE A 197 -13.61 -8.68 -13.81
C PHE A 197 -13.34 -9.05 -15.26
N TYR A 198 -13.42 -10.34 -15.57
CA TYR A 198 -13.11 -10.91 -16.87
C TYR A 198 -14.28 -11.77 -17.35
N TYR A 199 -14.96 -11.33 -18.40
CA TYR A 199 -16.20 -11.95 -18.90
C TYR A 199 -16.28 -11.94 -20.42
N GLU A 200 -17.07 -12.86 -20.97
CA GLU A 200 -17.31 -12.97 -22.40
C GLU A 200 -18.24 -11.84 -22.91
N TYR A 201 -17.99 -11.42 -24.13
CA TYR A 201 -18.88 -10.50 -24.84
C TYR A 201 -20.14 -11.20 -25.34
N GLY A 202 -21.25 -10.49 -25.29
CA GLY A 202 -22.53 -10.97 -25.79
C GLY A 202 -23.57 -9.89 -25.92
N ARG A 203 -24.82 -10.35 -26.17
CA ARG A 203 -26.01 -9.53 -26.15
C ARG A 203 -26.63 -9.59 -24.76
N TYR A 204 -27.02 -8.46 -24.25
CA TYR A 204 -27.80 -8.31 -23.02
C TYR A 204 -29.16 -7.70 -23.36
N ASP A 205 -30.25 -8.40 -22.97
CA ASP A 205 -31.65 -7.96 -23.04
C ASP A 205 -32.21 -8.00 -21.63
N VAL A 206 -32.35 -6.85 -20.98
CA VAL A 206 -32.62 -6.78 -19.53
C VAL A 206 -33.85 -5.94 -19.23
N ARG A 207 -34.81 -6.54 -18.51
CA ARG A 207 -35.99 -5.88 -17.97
C ARG A 207 -35.89 -5.70 -16.47
N ILE A 208 -35.92 -4.44 -16.02
CA ILE A 208 -35.77 -4.08 -14.62
C ILE A 208 -37.08 -3.47 -14.13
N THR A 209 -37.73 -4.10 -13.15
CA THR A 209 -38.92 -3.59 -12.50
C THR A 209 -38.58 -3.01 -11.14
N THR A 210 -38.83 -1.71 -10.96
CA THR A 210 -38.58 -0.98 -9.70
C THR A 210 -39.84 -0.26 -9.25
N PRO A 211 -39.98 0.07 -7.95
CA PRO A 211 -40.99 1.04 -7.52
C PRO A 211 -40.87 2.33 -8.33
N SER A 212 -42.02 2.94 -8.67
CA SER A 212 -42.09 4.08 -9.60
C SER A 212 -41.38 5.35 -9.11
N SER A 213 -41.02 5.41 -7.83
CA SER A 213 -40.23 6.51 -7.24
C SER A 213 -38.75 6.52 -7.64
N TYR A 214 -38.26 5.43 -8.23
CA TYR A 214 -36.83 5.34 -8.61
C TYR A 214 -36.60 5.74 -10.06
N VAL A 215 -35.53 6.50 -10.27
CA VAL A 215 -34.93 6.73 -11.58
C VAL A 215 -33.84 5.68 -11.79
N VAL A 216 -33.85 4.99 -12.94
CA VAL A 216 -32.89 3.93 -13.27
C VAL A 216 -31.96 4.38 -14.37
N ALA A 217 -30.67 4.14 -14.21
CA ALA A 217 -29.66 4.21 -15.26
C ALA A 217 -28.94 2.85 -15.36
N ALA A 218 -28.69 2.36 -16.56
CA ALA A 218 -28.13 1.03 -16.79
C ALA A 218 -27.23 0.98 -18.02
N THR A 219 -26.47 -0.11 -18.15
CA THR A 219 -25.81 -0.52 -19.38
C THR A 219 -26.86 -0.70 -20.49
N GLY A 220 -26.53 -0.26 -21.69
CA GLY A 220 -27.37 -0.49 -22.88
C GLY A 220 -28.41 0.62 -23.16
N VAL A 221 -29.04 0.53 -24.30
CA VAL A 221 -29.99 1.51 -24.82
C VAL A 221 -31.38 1.24 -24.26
N LEU A 222 -32.00 2.25 -23.64
CA LEU A 222 -33.36 2.20 -23.14
C LEU A 222 -34.35 2.09 -24.32
N GLN A 223 -35.13 1.01 -24.38
CA GLN A 223 -36.00 0.67 -25.54
C GLN A 223 -37.33 1.40 -25.50
N ASP A 224 -37.91 1.60 -24.32
CA ASP A 224 -39.19 2.24 -24.14
C ASP A 224 -39.14 3.75 -24.44
N SER A 225 -39.88 4.22 -25.45
CA SER A 225 -39.88 5.61 -25.90
C SER A 225 -40.49 6.57 -24.86
N GLY A 226 -41.50 6.10 -24.12
CA GLY A 226 -42.15 6.87 -23.06
C GLY A 226 -41.21 7.12 -21.88
N MET A 227 -40.51 6.08 -21.45
CA MET A 227 -39.49 6.20 -20.42
C MET A 227 -38.29 7.04 -20.86
N ARG A 228 -37.88 6.94 -22.12
CA ARG A 228 -36.81 7.78 -22.68
C ARG A 228 -37.21 9.26 -22.63
N LYS A 229 -38.45 9.61 -23.03
CA LYS A 229 -38.94 10.98 -22.92
C LYS A 229 -38.99 11.50 -21.47
N ARG A 230 -39.37 10.66 -20.51
CA ARG A 230 -39.33 11.00 -19.08
C ARG A 230 -37.91 11.30 -18.61
N MET A 231 -36.93 10.52 -19.04
CA MET A 231 -35.51 10.77 -18.73
C MET A 231 -35.00 12.07 -19.37
N GLU A 232 -35.44 12.39 -20.57
CA GLU A 232 -35.15 13.67 -21.25
C GLU A 232 -35.72 14.86 -20.46
N THR A 233 -36.96 14.80 -20.04
CA THR A 233 -37.63 15.80 -19.23
C THR A 233 -36.91 16.02 -17.90
N LEU A 234 -36.48 14.94 -17.24
CA LEU A 234 -35.65 15.01 -16.03
C LEU A 234 -34.30 15.74 -16.31
N ALA A 235 -33.67 15.48 -17.46
CA ALA A 235 -32.41 16.13 -17.83
C ALA A 235 -32.59 17.62 -18.16
N GLU A 236 -33.77 18.04 -18.63
CA GLU A 236 -34.17 19.43 -18.83
C GLU A 236 -34.41 20.17 -17.51
N GLY A 237 -34.60 19.43 -16.41
CA GLY A 237 -34.62 19.98 -15.04
C GLY A 237 -35.96 19.88 -14.32
N GLU A 238 -36.92 19.18 -14.93
CA GLU A 238 -38.16 18.84 -14.22
C GLU A 238 -37.93 17.78 -13.15
N ASP A 239 -38.82 17.72 -12.18
CA ASP A 239 -38.78 16.70 -11.15
C ASP A 239 -39.33 15.37 -11.65
N TRP A 240 -38.76 14.27 -11.17
CA TRP A 240 -39.27 12.94 -11.45
C TRP A 240 -40.69 12.75 -10.89
N LYS A 241 -41.60 12.33 -11.73
CA LYS A 241 -43.02 12.06 -11.33
C LYS A 241 -43.22 10.55 -11.25
N ALA A 242 -43.49 10.03 -10.05
CA ALA A 242 -43.93 8.66 -9.83
C ALA A 242 -45.39 8.49 -10.27
N GLU A 243 -45.65 7.54 -11.15
CA GLU A 243 -46.98 7.17 -11.62
C GLU A 243 -47.17 5.67 -11.46
N GLY A 244 -48.32 5.27 -10.89
CA GLY A 244 -48.56 3.86 -10.55
C GLY A 244 -47.64 3.37 -9.40
N THR A 245 -47.52 2.06 -9.24
CA THR A 245 -46.69 1.45 -8.19
C THR A 245 -45.29 1.11 -8.62
N HIS A 246 -45.15 0.68 -9.88
CA HIS A 246 -43.87 0.20 -10.44
C HIS A 246 -43.70 0.68 -11.89
N PHE A 247 -42.42 0.83 -12.31
CA PHE A 247 -42.03 0.96 -13.70
C PHE A 247 -41.18 -0.23 -14.10
N THR A 248 -41.30 -0.66 -15.37
CA THR A 248 -40.43 -1.66 -15.98
C THR A 248 -39.57 -0.96 -17.06
N TRP A 249 -38.27 -1.00 -16.84
CA TRP A 249 -37.26 -0.44 -17.74
C TRP A 249 -36.69 -1.53 -18.61
N HIS A 250 -36.63 -1.34 -19.91
CA HIS A 250 -36.11 -2.33 -20.87
C HIS A 250 -34.87 -1.80 -21.56
N PHE A 251 -33.70 -2.42 -21.27
CA PHE A 251 -32.42 -2.07 -21.88
C PHE A 251 -31.90 -3.20 -22.73
N VAL A 252 -31.31 -2.86 -23.89
CA VAL A 252 -30.70 -3.82 -24.81
C VAL A 252 -29.37 -3.30 -25.29
N GLN A 253 -28.36 -4.18 -25.31
CA GLN A 253 -27.06 -3.88 -25.89
C GLN A 253 -26.36 -5.13 -26.40
N ASP A 254 -25.72 -5.01 -27.57
CA ASP A 254 -24.82 -6.00 -28.13
C ASP A 254 -23.36 -5.67 -27.81
N LYS A 255 -22.51 -6.68 -27.84
CA LYS A 255 -21.05 -6.53 -27.70
C LYS A 255 -20.61 -5.82 -26.40
N VAL A 256 -21.22 -6.17 -25.28
CA VAL A 256 -20.78 -5.79 -23.94
C VAL A 256 -20.52 -7.06 -23.13
N HIS A 257 -19.65 -6.97 -22.15
CA HIS A 257 -19.24 -8.12 -21.32
C HIS A 257 -19.84 -8.09 -19.91
N ASP A 258 -20.53 -7.02 -19.54
CA ASP A 258 -21.21 -6.86 -18.26
C ASP A 258 -22.46 -6.00 -18.39
N PHE A 259 -23.34 -6.10 -17.37
CA PHE A 259 -24.54 -5.30 -17.24
C PHE A 259 -24.69 -4.82 -15.80
N ALA A 260 -24.54 -3.52 -15.60
CA ALA A 260 -24.75 -2.85 -14.31
C ALA A 260 -25.91 -1.88 -14.40
N TRP A 261 -26.60 -1.67 -13.27
CA TRP A 261 -27.62 -0.65 -13.16
C TRP A 261 -27.63 -0.02 -11.77
N PHE A 262 -28.07 1.24 -11.77
CA PHE A 262 -28.12 2.09 -10.61
C PHE A 262 -29.50 2.73 -10.51
N CYS A 263 -30.06 2.82 -9.30
CA CYS A 263 -31.30 3.56 -9.12
C CYS A 263 -31.27 4.36 -7.82
N ASP A 264 -31.88 5.53 -7.88
CA ASP A 264 -32.02 6.41 -6.71
C ASP A 264 -33.30 7.23 -6.81
N ARG A 265 -33.93 7.50 -5.66
CA ARG A 265 -35.15 8.32 -5.59
C ARG A 265 -34.89 9.82 -5.80
N HIS A 266 -33.66 10.24 -5.69
CA HIS A 266 -33.22 11.63 -5.75
C HIS A 266 -32.37 11.97 -6.97
N PHE A 267 -32.23 11.05 -7.93
CA PHE A 267 -31.45 11.35 -9.12
C PHE A 267 -32.01 12.56 -9.87
N LYS A 268 -31.12 13.49 -10.16
CA LYS A 268 -31.25 14.56 -11.13
C LYS A 268 -30.34 14.23 -12.30
N ALA A 269 -30.73 14.62 -13.50
CA ALA A 269 -29.99 14.31 -14.69
C ALA A 269 -29.56 15.58 -15.46
N ARG A 270 -28.53 15.42 -16.28
CA ARG A 270 -28.15 16.36 -17.34
C ARG A 270 -27.71 15.55 -18.55
N ARG A 271 -28.04 16.03 -19.77
CA ARG A 271 -27.59 15.39 -21.02
C ARG A 271 -27.11 16.43 -22.04
N GLU A 272 -26.29 15.96 -22.98
CA GLU A 272 -25.84 16.73 -24.14
C GLU A 272 -25.46 15.78 -25.27
N THR A 273 -25.75 16.14 -26.53
CA THR A 273 -25.25 15.41 -27.69
C THR A 273 -23.81 15.83 -27.94
N LEU A 274 -22.89 14.90 -27.82
CA LEU A 274 -21.45 15.08 -27.99
C LEU A 274 -21.06 14.62 -29.38
N GLN A 275 -20.20 15.39 -30.09
CA GLN A 275 -19.74 15.05 -31.44
C GLN A 275 -18.26 14.63 -31.38
N LEU A 276 -17.93 13.45 -31.88
CA LEU A 276 -16.57 12.95 -32.08
C LEU A 276 -15.93 13.61 -33.32
N LEU A 277 -14.60 13.49 -33.44
CA LEU A 277 -13.86 14.03 -34.58
C LEU A 277 -14.25 13.36 -35.93
N SER A 278 -14.71 12.10 -35.87
CA SER A 278 -15.27 11.36 -37.03
C SER A 278 -16.61 11.89 -37.50
N GLY A 279 -17.27 12.78 -36.77
CA GLY A 279 -18.64 13.23 -37.00
C GLY A 279 -19.71 12.40 -36.29
N ARG A 280 -19.34 11.25 -35.66
CA ARG A 280 -20.28 10.43 -34.90
C ARG A 280 -20.82 11.22 -33.70
N LYS A 281 -22.13 11.09 -33.45
CA LYS A 281 -22.82 11.68 -32.32
C LYS A 281 -22.99 10.63 -31.20
N VAL A 282 -22.70 11.03 -29.97
CA VAL A 282 -22.84 10.22 -28.75
C VAL A 282 -23.63 11.03 -27.73
N GLU A 283 -24.61 10.44 -27.09
CA GLU A 283 -25.35 11.10 -26.03
C GLU A 283 -24.57 10.98 -24.71
N GLY A 284 -24.09 12.10 -24.17
CA GLY A 284 -23.48 12.17 -22.82
C GLY A 284 -24.56 12.39 -21.75
N TRP A 285 -24.58 11.54 -20.73
CA TRP A 285 -25.50 11.62 -19.61
C TRP A 285 -24.73 11.70 -18.27
N VAL A 286 -25.23 12.51 -17.35
CA VAL A 286 -24.75 12.54 -15.97
C VAL A 286 -25.94 12.50 -15.03
N LEU A 287 -25.93 11.55 -14.08
CA LEU A 287 -26.92 11.42 -13.03
C LEU A 287 -26.27 11.55 -11.65
N ALA A 288 -26.88 12.31 -10.76
CA ALA A 288 -26.43 12.50 -9.36
C ALA A 288 -27.60 12.91 -8.48
N ARG A 289 -27.45 12.81 -7.15
CA ARG A 289 -28.46 13.29 -6.17
C ARG A 289 -28.63 14.80 -6.18
N LYS A 290 -27.62 15.53 -6.59
CA LYS A 290 -27.69 16.98 -6.86
C LYS A 290 -27.61 17.19 -8.38
N ARG A 291 -28.26 18.25 -8.86
CA ARG A 291 -28.22 18.54 -10.30
C ARG A 291 -26.77 18.65 -10.78
N PRO A 292 -26.33 17.80 -11.74
CA PRO A 292 -24.97 17.82 -12.23
C PRO A 292 -24.60 19.16 -12.87
N SER A 293 -23.36 19.57 -12.78
CA SER A 293 -22.86 20.76 -13.46
C SER A 293 -22.67 20.50 -14.98
N LYS A 294 -22.58 21.57 -15.77
CA LYS A 294 -22.30 21.44 -17.21
C LYS A 294 -20.87 20.93 -17.46
N GLU A 295 -19.94 21.26 -16.58
CA GLU A 295 -18.54 20.82 -16.65
C GLU A 295 -18.40 19.30 -16.60
N SER A 296 -19.30 18.60 -15.89
CA SER A 296 -19.28 17.13 -15.84
C SER A 296 -19.48 16.49 -17.22
N LEU A 297 -20.34 17.06 -18.08
CA LEU A 297 -20.51 16.63 -19.48
C LEU A 297 -19.27 16.96 -20.33
N ASP A 298 -18.62 18.12 -20.05
CA ASP A 298 -17.38 18.48 -20.73
C ASP A 298 -16.26 17.46 -20.41
N TYR A 299 -16.22 16.90 -19.23
CA TYR A 299 -15.24 15.85 -18.88
C TYR A 299 -15.49 14.56 -19.66
N ILE A 300 -16.75 14.14 -19.85
CA ILE A 300 -17.11 13.02 -20.74
C ILE A 300 -16.66 13.33 -22.17
N ARG A 301 -16.96 14.53 -22.68
CA ARG A 301 -16.54 14.96 -24.03
C ARG A 301 -15.04 14.92 -24.19
N GLN A 302 -14.27 15.40 -23.22
CA GLN A 302 -12.80 15.36 -23.25
C GLN A 302 -12.28 13.93 -23.40
N ALA A 303 -12.80 12.99 -22.61
CA ALA A 303 -12.45 11.57 -22.69
C ALA A 303 -12.83 11.02 -24.08
N LEU A 304 -14.10 11.09 -24.45
CA LEU A 304 -14.59 10.51 -25.72
C LEU A 304 -13.82 11.03 -26.94
N VAL A 305 -13.58 12.34 -27.04
CA VAL A 305 -12.87 12.94 -28.18
C VAL A 305 -11.40 12.52 -28.22
N HIS A 306 -10.71 12.55 -27.09
CA HIS A 306 -9.27 12.26 -27.06
C HIS A 306 -8.95 10.78 -27.23
N TYR A 307 -9.70 9.90 -26.54
CA TYR A 307 -9.51 8.46 -26.67
C TYR A 307 -9.91 7.97 -28.07
N SER A 308 -11.03 8.47 -28.64
CA SER A 308 -11.40 8.13 -30.02
C SER A 308 -10.32 8.55 -31.02
N LYS A 309 -9.72 9.73 -30.85
CA LYS A 309 -8.62 10.20 -31.72
C LYS A 309 -7.38 9.31 -31.67
N ARG A 310 -7.05 8.79 -30.49
CA ARG A 310 -5.80 8.04 -30.25
C ARG A 310 -5.92 6.56 -30.54
N ASN A 311 -7.07 5.95 -30.28
CA ASN A 311 -7.26 4.50 -30.30
C ASN A 311 -8.21 4.07 -31.44
N GLY A 312 -9.43 4.57 -31.43
CA GLY A 312 -10.51 4.26 -32.35
C GLY A 312 -11.82 4.81 -31.83
N ASP A 313 -12.83 4.99 -32.66
CA ASP A 313 -14.08 5.63 -32.26
C ASP A 313 -14.83 4.87 -31.17
N TYR A 314 -15.46 5.64 -30.27
CA TYR A 314 -16.42 5.10 -29.30
C TYR A 314 -17.61 4.46 -30.04
N PRO A 315 -17.93 3.18 -29.82
CA PRO A 315 -18.86 2.44 -30.67
C PRO A 315 -20.34 2.58 -30.31
N TYR A 316 -20.62 3.00 -29.05
CA TYR A 316 -21.97 2.98 -28.51
C TYR A 316 -22.72 4.30 -28.74
N GLU A 317 -24.05 4.28 -28.52
CA GLU A 317 -24.92 5.44 -28.74
C GLU A 317 -24.83 6.48 -27.63
N HIS A 318 -24.57 6.05 -26.41
CA HIS A 318 -24.44 6.94 -25.24
C HIS A 318 -23.30 6.56 -24.32
N CYS A 319 -22.89 7.53 -23.48
CA CYS A 319 -21.96 7.37 -22.38
C CYS A 319 -22.55 8.04 -21.14
N THR A 320 -22.76 7.27 -20.09
CA THR A 320 -23.43 7.73 -18.87
C THR A 320 -22.46 7.71 -17.69
N VAL A 321 -22.46 8.76 -16.88
CA VAL A 321 -21.76 8.84 -15.59
C VAL A 321 -22.77 8.95 -14.47
N VAL A 322 -22.68 8.10 -13.46
CA VAL A 322 -23.58 8.08 -12.30
C VAL A 322 -22.79 8.31 -11.01
N GLU A 323 -23.14 9.34 -10.25
CA GLU A 323 -22.56 9.56 -8.92
C GLU A 323 -23.34 8.77 -7.86
N THR A 324 -22.65 7.94 -7.09
CA THR A 324 -23.28 7.09 -6.05
C THR A 324 -22.43 7.02 -4.76
N ALA A 325 -22.88 6.23 -3.79
CA ALA A 325 -22.17 5.99 -2.53
C ALA A 325 -21.10 4.87 -2.63
N LEU A 326 -20.37 4.79 -3.74
CA LEU A 326 -19.34 3.78 -3.99
C LEU A 326 -18.31 3.71 -2.83
N LYS A 327 -17.88 2.49 -2.47
CA LYS A 327 -16.90 2.23 -1.39
C LYS A 327 -15.60 1.56 -1.88
N SER A 328 -15.54 1.10 -3.12
CA SER A 328 -14.34 0.53 -3.71
C SER A 328 -13.71 1.51 -4.69
N GLY A 329 -12.78 2.35 -4.24
CA GLY A 329 -12.09 3.29 -5.11
C GLY A 329 -12.85 4.59 -5.42
N GLY A 330 -12.41 5.31 -6.45
CA GLY A 330 -12.97 6.58 -6.91
C GLY A 330 -14.09 6.44 -7.91
N GLY A 331 -14.04 5.39 -8.73
CA GLY A 331 -15.01 5.06 -9.75
C GLY A 331 -15.07 3.57 -10.06
N MET A 332 -15.86 3.22 -11.09
CA MET A 332 -15.98 1.88 -11.66
C MET A 332 -16.56 1.93 -13.07
N GLU A 333 -15.94 1.19 -13.95
CA GLU A 333 -16.04 1.25 -15.40
C GLU A 333 -17.01 0.22 -16.02
N TYR A 334 -18.28 0.26 -15.75
CA TYR A 334 -19.21 -0.64 -16.47
C TYR A 334 -19.42 -0.18 -17.91
N PRO A 335 -19.66 -1.12 -18.87
CA PRO A 335 -19.85 -0.75 -20.26
C PRO A 335 -20.97 0.29 -20.43
N MET A 336 -20.67 1.41 -21.10
CA MET A 336 -21.55 2.54 -21.37
C MET A 336 -22.02 3.32 -20.14
N ILE A 337 -21.82 2.81 -18.92
CA ILE A 337 -22.24 3.45 -17.66
C ILE A 337 -21.15 3.37 -16.63
N THR A 338 -20.63 4.50 -16.25
CA THR A 338 -19.53 4.67 -15.32
C THR A 338 -20.08 5.12 -13.97
N ASN A 339 -19.70 4.42 -12.91
CA ASN A 339 -20.07 4.78 -11.53
C ASN A 339 -18.92 5.55 -10.87
N VAL A 340 -19.19 6.71 -10.28
CA VAL A 340 -18.18 7.53 -9.59
C VAL A 340 -18.63 7.90 -8.18
N GLN A 341 -17.67 8.05 -7.26
CA GLN A 341 -17.94 8.54 -5.91
C GLN A 341 -18.19 10.06 -5.89
N SER A 342 -17.62 10.78 -6.84
CA SER A 342 -17.81 12.23 -7.03
C SER A 342 -17.53 12.61 -8.47
N LEU A 343 -18.19 13.67 -8.94
CA LEU A 343 -18.06 14.19 -10.31
C LEU A 343 -16.71 14.92 -10.50
N ASN A 344 -15.62 14.27 -10.12
CA ASN A 344 -14.26 14.77 -10.31
C ASN A 344 -13.80 14.54 -11.76
N ARG A 345 -13.12 15.55 -12.35
CA ARG A 345 -12.64 15.51 -13.73
C ARG A 345 -11.77 14.30 -14.03
N ASP A 346 -10.75 14.09 -13.21
CA ASP A 346 -9.73 13.07 -13.47
C ASP A 346 -10.34 11.67 -13.35
N VAL A 347 -11.22 11.46 -12.36
CA VAL A 347 -11.98 10.21 -12.20
C VAL A 347 -12.91 9.97 -13.39
N ILE A 348 -13.71 10.98 -13.83
CA ILE A 348 -14.60 10.81 -14.99
C ILE A 348 -13.80 10.46 -16.25
N ILE A 349 -12.68 11.14 -16.50
CA ILE A 349 -11.84 10.85 -17.68
C ILE A 349 -11.26 9.43 -17.60
N HIS A 350 -10.83 8.99 -16.44
CA HIS A 350 -10.31 7.66 -16.18
C HIS A 350 -11.37 6.59 -16.46
N GLU A 351 -12.52 6.69 -15.80
CA GLU A 351 -13.58 5.67 -15.88
C GLU A 351 -14.25 5.61 -17.26
N VAL A 352 -14.42 6.75 -17.93
CA VAL A 352 -14.90 6.77 -19.33
C VAL A 352 -13.87 6.13 -20.25
N GLY A 353 -12.57 6.31 -19.97
CA GLY A 353 -11.47 5.73 -20.73
C GLY A 353 -11.48 4.21 -20.77
N HIS A 354 -11.94 3.58 -19.71
CA HIS A 354 -12.10 2.13 -19.63
C HIS A 354 -13.10 1.54 -20.64
N ASN A 355 -13.96 2.34 -21.28
CA ASN A 355 -14.72 1.83 -22.43
C ASN A 355 -13.82 1.36 -23.57
N TRP A 356 -12.55 1.82 -23.65
CA TRP A 356 -11.55 1.30 -24.58
C TRP A 356 -10.74 0.16 -23.97
N PHE A 357 -10.16 0.38 -22.78
CA PHE A 357 -9.35 -0.61 -22.08
C PHE A 357 -10.23 -1.24 -20.99
N GLN A 358 -10.59 -2.49 -21.11
CA GLN A 358 -11.60 -3.28 -20.47
C GLN A 358 -12.89 -3.37 -21.29
N GLY A 359 -13.58 -2.26 -21.62
CA GLY A 359 -14.87 -2.27 -22.30
C GLY A 359 -14.83 -2.88 -23.70
N MET A 360 -13.90 -2.43 -24.56
CA MET A 360 -13.71 -2.96 -25.92
C MET A 360 -12.52 -3.90 -26.04
N ILE A 361 -11.45 -3.68 -25.31
CA ILE A 361 -10.30 -4.58 -25.25
C ILE A 361 -10.36 -5.31 -23.91
N GLY A 362 -11.07 -6.44 -23.86
CA GLY A 362 -11.31 -7.21 -22.64
C GLY A 362 -10.12 -8.07 -22.25
N SER A 363 -9.02 -7.45 -21.86
CA SER A 363 -7.84 -8.18 -21.35
C SER A 363 -8.16 -8.89 -20.05
N GLN A 364 -7.38 -9.94 -19.71
CA GLN A 364 -7.54 -10.68 -18.46
C GLN A 364 -6.93 -9.87 -17.29
N GLU A 365 -7.74 -9.07 -16.65
CA GLU A 365 -7.34 -8.01 -15.72
C GLU A 365 -6.89 -8.52 -14.36
N ARG A 366 -7.36 -9.69 -13.95
CA ARG A 366 -6.92 -10.31 -12.70
C ARG A 366 -5.46 -10.74 -12.77
N ASP A 367 -5.05 -11.33 -13.89
CA ASP A 367 -3.67 -11.75 -14.12
C ASP A 367 -2.78 -10.61 -14.62
N TYR A 368 -3.34 -9.67 -15.41
CA TYR A 368 -2.58 -8.61 -16.10
C TYR A 368 -3.21 -7.21 -15.92
N PRO A 369 -3.36 -6.72 -14.68
CA PRO A 369 -4.07 -5.45 -14.40
C PRO A 369 -3.44 -4.24 -15.08
N TRP A 370 -2.18 -4.31 -15.48
CA TRP A 370 -1.47 -3.25 -16.18
C TRP A 370 -2.01 -2.99 -17.60
N MET A 371 -2.60 -4.01 -18.26
CA MET A 371 -3.13 -3.90 -19.63
C MET A 371 -4.42 -3.07 -19.68
N ASP A 372 -5.15 -3.04 -18.58
CA ASP A 372 -6.33 -2.24 -18.37
C ASP A 372 -5.97 -0.96 -17.63
N GLU A 373 -5.89 -0.98 -16.33
CA GLU A 373 -5.70 0.15 -15.42
C GLU A 373 -4.44 0.97 -15.72
N GLY A 374 -3.36 0.28 -16.04
CA GLY A 374 -2.08 0.92 -16.34
C GLY A 374 -2.08 1.66 -17.67
N VAL A 375 -2.62 1.03 -18.71
CA VAL A 375 -2.74 1.64 -20.05
C VAL A 375 -3.76 2.76 -20.01
N ASN A 376 -4.91 2.55 -19.38
CA ASN A 376 -5.93 3.57 -19.23
C ASN A 376 -5.41 4.81 -18.47
N SER A 377 -4.70 4.62 -17.36
CA SER A 377 -4.06 5.73 -16.60
C SER A 377 -3.05 6.53 -17.45
N TYR A 378 -2.38 5.90 -18.42
CA TYR A 378 -1.55 6.63 -19.38
C TYR A 378 -2.39 7.55 -20.26
N PHE A 379 -3.47 7.06 -20.85
CA PHE A 379 -4.35 7.87 -21.72
C PHE A 379 -5.12 8.94 -20.95
N GLU A 380 -5.54 8.66 -19.71
CA GLU A 380 -6.09 9.66 -18.78
C GLU A 380 -5.14 10.86 -18.63
N LYS A 381 -3.88 10.62 -18.25
CA LYS A 381 -2.85 11.67 -18.09
C LYS A 381 -2.63 12.46 -19.39
N GLN A 382 -2.61 11.78 -20.54
CA GLN A 382 -2.48 12.42 -21.85
C GLN A 382 -3.72 13.28 -22.16
N THR A 383 -4.92 12.83 -21.83
CA THR A 383 -6.18 13.57 -22.04
C THR A 383 -6.21 14.85 -21.18
N ILE A 384 -5.89 14.72 -19.88
CA ILE A 384 -5.82 15.87 -18.97
C ILE A 384 -4.79 16.91 -19.46
N LYS A 385 -3.63 16.43 -19.91
CA LYS A 385 -2.57 17.30 -20.46
C LYS A 385 -3.00 17.98 -21.77
N TYR A 386 -3.73 17.29 -22.64
CA TYR A 386 -4.20 17.82 -23.92
C TYR A 386 -5.18 19.00 -23.75
N PHE A 387 -6.16 18.86 -22.84
CA PHE A 387 -7.17 19.89 -22.58
C PHE A 387 -6.77 20.94 -21.55
N SER A 388 -5.75 20.68 -20.74
CA SER A 388 -5.22 21.63 -19.76
C SER A 388 -3.70 21.57 -19.73
N PRO A 389 -3.03 22.05 -20.79
CA PRO A 389 -1.59 22.15 -20.78
C PRO A 389 -1.18 23.11 -19.65
N ARG A 390 -0.66 22.56 -18.55
CA ARG A 390 -0.15 23.36 -17.44
C ARG A 390 0.95 24.27 -17.98
N LYS A 391 0.76 25.59 -17.88
CA LYS A 391 1.87 26.54 -17.89
C LYS A 391 2.72 26.17 -16.71
N THR A 392 3.97 25.71 -16.94
CA THR A 392 5.04 25.41 -15.95
C THR A 392 4.59 25.30 -14.49
N PRO A 393 4.97 24.28 -13.74
CA PRO A 393 4.54 24.13 -12.36
C PRO A 393 4.84 25.45 -11.64
N ASN A 394 3.83 26.20 -11.29
CA ASN A 394 3.97 27.30 -10.34
C ASN A 394 4.48 26.67 -9.05
N SER A 395 5.70 26.97 -8.70
CA SER A 395 6.34 26.66 -7.43
C SER A 395 5.67 27.43 -6.28
N GLY A 396 4.35 27.35 -6.18
CA GLY A 396 3.49 28.08 -5.27
C GLY A 396 2.93 27.18 -4.18
N ARG A 397 3.58 27.22 -3.01
CA ARG A 397 2.97 27.09 -1.67
C ARG A 397 1.92 25.97 -1.51
N GLY A 398 2.36 24.77 -1.20
CA GLY A 398 1.52 23.69 -0.72
C GLY A 398 2.32 22.41 -0.50
N PHE A 399 2.10 21.76 0.62
CA PHE A 399 2.66 20.45 0.92
C PHE A 399 1.84 19.42 0.12
N ASN A 400 2.09 19.29 -1.19
CA ASN A 400 1.44 18.30 -2.03
C ASN A 400 2.23 16.99 -2.01
N LEU A 401 1.94 16.16 -1.02
CA LEU A 401 2.42 14.76 -0.97
C LEU A 401 1.80 13.88 -2.08
N THR A 402 0.87 14.41 -2.84
CA THR A 402 0.03 13.66 -3.79
C THR A 402 0.36 13.91 -5.27
N GLU A 403 1.26 14.82 -5.61
CA GLU A 403 1.65 15.00 -7.01
C GLU A 403 2.69 13.94 -7.44
N GLY A 404 2.19 12.83 -8.02
CA GLY A 404 2.98 11.80 -8.70
C GLY A 404 3.26 10.54 -7.88
N SER A 405 3.28 9.42 -8.56
CA SER A 405 3.65 8.10 -8.01
C SER A 405 5.16 7.94 -7.76
N GLU A 406 6.00 8.78 -8.38
CA GLU A 406 7.46 8.65 -8.38
C GLU A 406 8.10 8.62 -6.96
N PRO A 407 7.71 9.46 -5.99
CA PRO A 407 8.27 9.38 -4.64
C PRO A 407 7.92 8.06 -3.92
N TYR A 408 6.72 7.55 -4.12
CA TYR A 408 6.28 6.26 -3.56
C TYR A 408 7.02 5.10 -4.24
N LEU A 409 7.12 5.13 -5.58
CA LEU A 409 7.85 4.15 -6.38
C LEU A 409 9.31 4.07 -5.94
N LEU A 410 9.98 5.21 -5.81
CA LEU A 410 11.37 5.28 -5.34
C LEU A 410 11.50 4.71 -3.91
N SER A 411 10.54 5.00 -3.05
CA SER A 411 10.53 4.47 -1.68
C SER A 411 10.33 2.96 -1.66
N LEU A 412 9.36 2.43 -2.41
CA LEU A 412 9.13 0.99 -2.54
C LEU A 412 10.36 0.27 -3.11
N TYR A 413 10.99 0.85 -4.13
CA TYR A 413 12.19 0.31 -4.73
C TYR A 413 13.35 0.26 -3.73
N ASN A 414 13.66 1.38 -3.08
CA ASN A 414 14.78 1.47 -2.13
C ASN A 414 14.56 0.67 -0.84
N THR A 415 13.34 0.28 -0.53
CA THR A 415 13.01 -0.62 0.58
C THR A 415 12.88 -2.09 0.16
N GLY A 416 13.02 -2.41 -1.14
CA GLY A 416 12.86 -3.76 -1.68
C GLY A 416 11.41 -4.27 -1.65
N LEU A 417 10.45 -3.35 -1.58
CA LEU A 417 9.00 -3.62 -1.57
C LEU A 417 8.34 -3.43 -2.93
N TYR A 418 9.06 -2.90 -3.90
CA TYR A 418 8.55 -2.71 -5.25
C TYR A 418 8.18 -4.04 -5.89
N LEU A 419 7.04 -4.06 -6.57
CA LEU A 419 6.54 -5.17 -7.37
C LEU A 419 6.33 -4.70 -8.81
N PRO A 420 6.66 -5.51 -9.81
CA PRO A 420 6.47 -5.16 -11.22
C PRO A 420 4.97 -5.11 -11.57
N PRO A 421 4.56 -4.34 -12.60
CA PRO A 421 3.17 -4.21 -13.00
C PRO A 421 2.50 -5.50 -13.50
N GLY A 422 3.30 -6.43 -14.06
CA GLY A 422 2.81 -7.66 -14.69
C GLY A 422 2.47 -8.81 -13.74
N LEU A 423 2.30 -8.55 -12.45
CA LEU A 423 1.87 -9.57 -11.50
C LEU A 423 0.36 -9.63 -11.40
N HIS A 424 -0.14 -10.83 -11.06
CA HIS A 424 -1.53 -11.04 -10.68
C HIS A 424 -1.97 -10.05 -9.58
N SER A 425 -3.16 -9.45 -9.72
CA SER A 425 -3.67 -8.39 -8.85
C SER A 425 -3.64 -8.72 -7.35
N GLU A 426 -3.90 -9.98 -6.97
CA GLU A 426 -3.86 -10.44 -5.57
C GLU A 426 -2.46 -10.44 -4.93
N LYS A 427 -1.39 -10.33 -5.72
CA LYS A 427 -0.02 -10.27 -5.19
C LYS A 427 0.32 -8.91 -4.60
N TYR A 428 -0.49 -7.89 -4.85
CA TYR A 428 -0.28 -6.55 -4.32
C TYR A 428 -1.08 -6.31 -3.04
N GLY A 429 -0.58 -5.42 -2.18
CA GLY A 429 -1.42 -4.66 -1.26
C GLY A 429 -1.82 -3.35 -1.92
N SER A 430 -2.85 -2.66 -1.42
CA SER A 430 -3.45 -1.48 -2.08
C SER A 430 -2.44 -0.40 -2.49
N LEU A 431 -1.51 -0.01 -1.59
CA LEU A 431 -0.46 0.98 -1.91
C LEU A 431 0.43 0.54 -3.08
N ARG A 432 0.83 -0.74 -3.11
CA ARG A 432 1.70 -1.26 -4.18
C ARG A 432 0.95 -1.43 -5.49
N TYR A 433 -0.33 -1.79 -5.42
CA TYR A 433 -1.21 -1.85 -6.59
C TYR A 433 -1.34 -0.46 -7.23
N GLY A 434 -1.76 0.54 -6.45
CA GLY A 434 -1.85 1.92 -6.93
C GLY A 434 -0.53 2.47 -7.45
N THR A 435 0.61 2.16 -6.78
CA THR A 435 1.91 2.66 -7.23
C THR A 435 2.44 1.93 -8.47
N SER A 436 2.31 0.60 -8.55
CA SER A 436 2.88 -0.18 -9.67
C SER A 436 1.99 -0.15 -10.90
N VAL A 437 0.68 -0.36 -10.74
CA VAL A 437 -0.26 -0.46 -11.86
C VAL A 437 -0.69 0.93 -12.34
N TYR A 438 -1.28 1.77 -11.49
CA TYR A 438 -1.78 3.11 -11.86
C TYR A 438 -0.69 4.18 -11.95
N GLY A 439 0.40 4.01 -11.19
CA GLY A 439 1.50 4.97 -11.13
C GLY A 439 2.61 4.71 -12.10
N HIS A 440 3.24 3.55 -12.00
CA HIS A 440 4.46 3.22 -12.74
C HIS A 440 4.20 2.80 -14.19
N THR A 441 3.12 2.05 -14.47
CA THR A 441 2.82 1.64 -15.85
C THR A 441 2.67 2.84 -16.81
N PRO A 442 1.95 3.93 -16.47
CA PRO A 442 1.92 5.13 -17.33
C PRO A 442 3.29 5.75 -17.58
N GLU A 443 4.21 5.69 -16.62
CA GLU A 443 5.58 6.17 -16.78
C GLU A 443 6.35 5.27 -17.76
N LEU A 444 6.20 3.94 -17.63
CA LEU A 444 6.78 2.97 -18.57
C LEU A 444 6.26 3.17 -20.00
N ILE A 445 4.94 3.37 -20.16
CA ILE A 445 4.34 3.63 -21.47
C ILE A 445 4.79 4.98 -22.04
N SER A 446 4.91 6.02 -21.21
CA SER A 446 5.46 7.32 -21.62
C SER A 446 6.91 7.21 -22.09
N TYR A 447 7.69 6.33 -21.47
CA TYR A 447 9.05 6.02 -21.89
C TYR A 447 9.08 5.30 -23.25
N LEU A 448 8.19 4.33 -23.45
CA LEU A 448 8.02 3.64 -24.73
C LEU A 448 7.58 4.62 -25.84
N GLU A 449 6.60 5.49 -25.58
CA GLU A 449 6.17 6.56 -26.50
C GLU A 449 7.33 7.49 -26.86
N SER A 450 8.12 7.92 -25.86
CA SER A 450 9.26 8.82 -26.07
C SER A 450 10.34 8.22 -26.96
N TYR A 451 10.54 6.90 -26.86
CA TYR A 451 11.49 6.18 -27.68
C TYR A 451 11.00 5.93 -29.11
N LEU A 452 9.75 5.47 -29.28
CA LEU A 452 9.16 5.20 -30.60
C LEU A 452 8.82 6.48 -31.37
N GLY A 453 8.57 7.57 -30.63
CA GLY A 453 7.96 8.77 -31.15
C GLY A 453 6.43 8.65 -31.27
N ARG A 454 5.72 9.74 -31.00
CA ARG A 454 4.26 9.77 -30.89
C ARG A 454 3.52 9.16 -32.09
N ARG A 455 3.96 9.47 -33.31
CA ARG A 455 3.32 8.99 -34.53
C ARG A 455 3.32 7.46 -34.64
N ILE A 456 4.47 6.83 -34.38
CA ILE A 456 4.60 5.36 -34.46
C ILE A 456 3.80 4.73 -33.30
N PHE A 457 3.90 5.30 -32.09
CA PHE A 457 3.17 4.81 -30.93
C PHE A 457 1.64 4.85 -31.19
N ASP A 458 1.10 5.97 -31.70
CA ASP A 458 -0.33 6.06 -32.05
C ASP A 458 -0.73 5.03 -33.12
N SER A 459 0.14 4.77 -34.10
CA SER A 459 -0.10 3.69 -35.08
C SER A 459 -0.13 2.31 -34.45
N CYS A 460 0.72 2.04 -33.44
CA CYS A 460 0.70 0.78 -32.68
C CYS A 460 -0.60 0.63 -31.89
N THR A 461 -1.02 1.68 -31.17
CA THR A 461 -2.26 1.63 -30.37
C THR A 461 -3.51 1.47 -31.22
N GLN A 462 -3.59 2.19 -32.36
CA GLN A 462 -4.70 2.04 -33.32
C GLN A 462 -4.74 0.63 -33.95
N ALA A 463 -3.58 0.09 -34.36
CA ALA A 463 -3.51 -1.27 -34.87
C ALA A 463 -3.91 -2.31 -33.81
N TYR A 464 -3.49 -2.12 -32.54
CA TYR A 464 -3.86 -2.99 -31.44
C TYR A 464 -5.38 -2.94 -31.20
N PHE A 465 -5.96 -1.75 -31.13
CA PHE A 465 -7.39 -1.57 -30.99
C PHE A 465 -8.17 -2.22 -32.17
N ASN A 466 -7.78 -1.96 -33.41
CA ASN A 466 -8.46 -2.53 -34.60
C ASN A 466 -8.39 -4.07 -34.65
N THR A 467 -7.32 -4.66 -34.14
CA THR A 467 -7.14 -6.12 -34.15
C THR A 467 -7.90 -6.80 -32.99
N TRP A 468 -7.96 -6.17 -31.83
CA TRP A 468 -8.40 -6.80 -30.59
C TRP A 468 -9.69 -6.23 -30.00
N SER A 469 -10.38 -5.30 -30.67
CA SER A 469 -11.69 -4.82 -30.20
C SER A 469 -12.68 -5.96 -30.06
N PHE A 470 -13.35 -6.02 -28.89
CA PHE A 470 -14.31 -7.04 -28.48
C PHE A 470 -13.70 -8.45 -28.40
N ARG A 471 -12.44 -8.51 -28.06
CA ARG A 471 -11.67 -9.73 -27.84
C ARG A 471 -10.89 -9.69 -26.54
N HIS A 472 -10.27 -10.83 -26.21
CA HIS A 472 -9.51 -11.06 -24.99
C HIS A 472 -7.99 -11.17 -25.27
N PRO A 473 -7.28 -10.06 -25.55
CA PRO A 473 -5.83 -10.15 -25.78
C PRO A 473 -5.08 -10.44 -24.49
N LEU A 474 -3.98 -11.17 -24.62
CA LEU A 474 -2.98 -11.40 -23.59
C LEU A 474 -1.72 -10.53 -23.85
N PRO A 475 -0.79 -10.38 -22.90
CA PRO A 475 0.39 -9.50 -23.06
C PRO A 475 1.22 -9.74 -24.33
N GLY A 476 1.34 -10.99 -24.76
CA GLY A 476 2.05 -11.36 -25.97
C GLY A 476 1.39 -10.83 -27.24
N ASP A 477 0.05 -10.77 -27.27
CA ASP A 477 -0.69 -10.27 -28.41
C ASP A 477 -0.48 -8.75 -28.60
N MET A 478 -0.48 -8.00 -27.51
CA MET A 478 -0.13 -6.58 -27.54
C MET A 478 1.30 -6.36 -28.02
N ARG A 479 2.23 -7.15 -27.50
CA ARG A 479 3.64 -7.10 -27.92
C ARG A 479 3.80 -7.33 -29.42
N ASP A 480 3.19 -8.38 -29.98
CA ASP A 480 3.32 -8.76 -31.39
C ASP A 480 2.82 -7.64 -32.32
N VAL A 481 1.70 -6.98 -31.96
CA VAL A 481 1.19 -5.82 -32.73
C VAL A 481 2.18 -4.66 -32.66
N PHE A 482 2.70 -4.33 -31.48
CA PHE A 482 3.61 -3.20 -31.29
C PHE A 482 4.95 -3.45 -32.00
N GLU A 483 5.53 -4.65 -31.90
CA GLU A 483 6.76 -5.02 -32.62
C GLU A 483 6.59 -5.01 -34.12
N LYS A 484 5.45 -5.54 -34.64
CA LYS A 484 5.13 -5.55 -36.06
C LYS A 484 5.01 -4.14 -36.66
N ILE A 485 4.32 -3.22 -35.97
CA ILE A 485 4.09 -1.86 -36.48
C ILE A 485 5.33 -0.98 -36.32
N SER A 486 6.04 -1.09 -35.20
CA SER A 486 7.22 -0.27 -34.92
C SER A 486 8.49 -0.75 -35.61
N GLY A 487 8.56 -2.03 -36.00
CA GLY A 487 9.79 -2.69 -36.51
C GLY A 487 10.90 -2.81 -35.47
N LYS A 488 10.57 -2.69 -34.17
CA LYS A 488 11.52 -2.72 -33.07
C LYS A 488 11.32 -3.94 -32.17
N ASP A 489 12.40 -4.51 -31.59
CA ASP A 489 12.31 -5.46 -30.50
C ASP A 489 11.94 -4.70 -29.21
N LEU A 490 10.80 -5.05 -28.61
CA LEU A 490 10.29 -4.44 -27.40
C LEU A 490 10.37 -5.40 -26.19
N GLY A 491 11.20 -6.43 -26.26
CA GLY A 491 11.41 -7.37 -25.15
C GLY A 491 11.86 -6.71 -23.87
N TRP A 492 12.66 -5.65 -23.95
CA TRP A 492 13.07 -4.85 -22.79
C TRP A 492 11.88 -4.21 -22.04
N PHE A 493 10.80 -3.86 -22.77
CA PHE A 493 9.57 -3.29 -22.19
C PHE A 493 8.70 -4.41 -21.61
N PHE A 494 8.21 -5.34 -22.43
CA PHE A 494 7.23 -6.35 -22.04
C PHE A 494 7.78 -7.38 -21.04
N LYS A 495 9.04 -7.89 -21.27
CA LYS A 495 9.62 -8.94 -20.41
C LYS A 495 10.40 -8.36 -19.24
N ASP A 496 11.21 -7.32 -19.46
CA ASP A 496 12.08 -6.83 -18.39
C ASP A 496 11.35 -5.84 -17.46
N LEU A 497 10.70 -4.80 -17.99
CA LEU A 497 10.09 -3.75 -17.17
C LEU A 497 8.70 -4.12 -16.65
N ILE A 498 7.90 -4.81 -17.43
CA ILE A 498 6.54 -5.21 -17.01
C ILE A 498 6.58 -6.43 -16.08
N GLU A 499 7.34 -7.47 -16.40
CA GLU A 499 7.30 -8.75 -15.66
C GLU A 499 8.30 -8.82 -14.51
N THR A 500 9.33 -7.94 -14.47
CA THR A 500 10.37 -8.02 -13.44
C THR A 500 10.50 -6.74 -12.63
N ASN A 501 11.10 -6.85 -11.45
CA ASN A 501 11.40 -5.70 -10.59
C ASN A 501 12.78 -5.06 -10.91
N ARG A 502 13.37 -5.36 -12.08
CA ARG A 502 14.62 -4.75 -12.50
C ARG A 502 14.37 -3.35 -13.06
N PRO A 503 15.05 -2.30 -12.57
CA PRO A 503 14.91 -0.95 -13.10
C PRO A 503 15.79 -0.73 -14.32
N VAL A 504 15.57 0.33 -15.06
CA VAL A 504 16.60 0.93 -15.90
C VAL A 504 17.64 1.58 -14.99
N ASP A 505 18.92 1.32 -15.17
CA ASP A 505 20.04 1.98 -14.45
C ASP A 505 21.25 2.08 -15.39
N TYR A 506 21.37 3.18 -16.10
CA TYR A 506 22.55 3.56 -16.83
C TYR A 506 23.36 4.55 -15.99
N GLY A 507 24.66 4.58 -16.17
CA GLY A 507 25.50 5.53 -15.45
C GLY A 507 26.68 6.00 -16.26
N LEU A 508 26.99 7.30 -16.16
CA LEU A 508 28.19 7.89 -16.73
C LEU A 508 29.43 7.31 -16.06
N VAL A 509 30.34 6.77 -16.86
CA VAL A 509 31.64 6.28 -16.42
C VAL A 509 32.73 7.32 -16.68
N ARG A 510 32.71 7.92 -17.86
CA ARG A 510 33.71 8.90 -18.28
C ARG A 510 33.10 9.87 -19.28
N VAL A 511 33.45 11.15 -19.13
CA VAL A 511 33.24 12.19 -20.13
C VAL A 511 34.64 12.68 -20.55
N SER A 512 35.02 12.48 -21.80
CA SER A 512 36.34 12.85 -22.28
C SER A 512 36.36 14.32 -22.71
N ARG A 513 37.45 15.01 -22.34
CA ARG A 513 37.69 16.42 -22.71
C ARG A 513 38.72 16.57 -23.82
N LYS A 514 39.46 15.48 -24.12
CA LYS A 514 40.47 15.44 -25.17
C LYS A 514 39.89 14.91 -26.48
N SER A 515 38.62 15.31 -26.77
CA SER A 515 38.02 15.01 -28.07
C SER A 515 38.48 16.03 -29.11
N PRO A 516 38.50 15.67 -30.40
CA PRO A 516 38.70 16.63 -31.50
C PRO A 516 37.78 17.86 -31.34
N GLU A 517 38.16 18.97 -31.96
CA GLU A 517 37.35 20.19 -31.89
C GLU A 517 35.90 19.89 -32.29
N GLY A 518 34.94 20.32 -31.46
CA GLY A 518 33.52 20.16 -31.71
C GLY A 518 32.87 18.86 -31.24
N GLN A 519 33.60 17.92 -30.59
CA GLN A 519 33.00 16.65 -30.12
C GLN A 519 33.21 16.39 -28.64
N THR A 520 32.23 15.68 -28.01
CA THR A 520 32.31 15.20 -26.63
C THR A 520 32.12 13.68 -26.59
N LYS A 521 33.17 12.94 -26.19
CA LYS A 521 33.11 11.46 -26.03
C LYS A 521 32.62 11.09 -24.64
N VAL A 522 31.66 10.19 -24.57
CA VAL A 522 30.95 9.77 -23.35
C VAL A 522 30.95 8.25 -23.25
N THR A 523 31.50 7.70 -22.18
CA THR A 523 31.37 6.28 -21.85
C THR A 523 30.26 6.06 -20.87
N VAL A 524 29.28 5.24 -21.21
CA VAL A 524 28.11 4.87 -20.39
C VAL A 524 28.18 3.39 -20.04
N ARG A 525 27.72 3.02 -18.86
CA ARG A 525 27.59 1.63 -18.41
C ARG A 525 26.16 1.31 -18.04
N ASN A 526 25.59 0.25 -18.61
CA ASN A 526 24.39 -0.38 -18.10
C ASN A 526 24.70 -1.11 -16.78
N ARG A 527 23.96 -0.84 -15.71
CA ARG A 527 24.17 -1.36 -14.36
C ARG A 527 23.10 -2.35 -13.91
N SER A 528 21.95 -2.38 -14.59
CA SER A 528 20.79 -3.19 -14.19
C SER A 528 20.61 -4.46 -14.99
N GLY A 529 21.15 -4.50 -16.21
CA GLY A 529 20.92 -5.58 -17.17
C GLY A 529 19.60 -5.48 -17.94
N VAL A 530 18.78 -4.44 -17.71
CA VAL A 530 17.67 -4.09 -18.59
C VAL A 530 18.20 -3.27 -19.76
N ASN A 531 18.03 -3.79 -20.98
CA ASN A 531 18.52 -3.12 -22.18
C ASN A 531 17.48 -2.16 -22.78
N GLY A 532 16.88 -1.31 -21.93
CA GLY A 532 16.00 -0.23 -22.39
C GLY A 532 16.76 0.83 -23.18
N PRO A 533 16.11 1.53 -24.13
CA PRO A 533 16.72 2.62 -24.88
C PRO A 533 17.20 3.75 -23.97
N LEU A 534 18.17 4.52 -24.41
CA LEU A 534 18.77 5.59 -23.62
C LEU A 534 18.84 6.88 -24.43
N GLN A 535 18.46 7.99 -23.77
CA GLN A 535 18.68 9.32 -24.29
C GLN A 535 19.89 9.98 -23.61
N LEU A 536 20.86 10.45 -24.42
CA LEU A 536 21.99 11.22 -23.97
C LEU A 536 21.81 12.68 -24.38
N ALA A 537 22.25 13.60 -23.55
CA ALA A 537 22.23 15.03 -23.88
C ALA A 537 23.52 15.73 -23.52
N LEU A 538 23.94 16.60 -24.41
CA LEU A 538 24.90 17.66 -24.10
C LEU A 538 24.16 18.82 -23.47
N MET A 539 24.63 19.30 -22.32
CA MET A 539 23.94 20.32 -21.52
C MET A 539 24.68 21.64 -21.56
N ASP A 540 23.89 22.76 -21.60
CA ASP A 540 24.36 24.08 -21.24
C ASP A 540 23.50 24.59 -20.07
N GLY A 541 24.13 24.62 -18.88
CA GLY A 541 23.37 24.74 -17.64
C GLY A 541 22.32 23.62 -17.48
N ASP A 542 21.07 23.97 -17.32
CA ASP A 542 19.92 23.04 -17.21
C ASP A 542 19.29 22.73 -18.58
N LYS A 543 19.74 23.33 -19.68
CA LYS A 543 19.18 23.17 -21.01
C LYS A 543 19.95 22.14 -21.83
N ALA A 544 19.24 21.19 -22.44
CA ALA A 544 19.80 20.27 -23.43
C ALA A 544 20.01 21.03 -24.76
N ILE A 545 21.25 21.04 -25.26
CA ILE A 545 21.61 21.68 -26.54
C ILE A 545 21.77 20.69 -27.69
N SER A 546 22.00 19.43 -27.38
CA SER A 546 22.04 18.31 -28.33
C SER A 546 21.57 17.05 -27.65
N THR A 547 20.78 16.23 -28.31
CA THR A 547 20.26 14.96 -27.77
C THR A 547 20.47 13.82 -28.75
N LEU A 548 20.74 12.62 -28.24
CA LEU A 548 20.91 11.39 -29.02
C LEU A 548 20.13 10.26 -28.34
N TRP A 549 19.17 9.65 -29.05
CA TRP A 549 18.59 8.37 -28.67
C TRP A 549 19.44 7.21 -29.17
N THR A 550 19.61 6.19 -28.32
CA THR A 550 20.28 4.94 -28.70
C THR A 550 19.44 3.76 -28.22
N ASP A 551 19.46 2.68 -28.99
CA ASP A 551 18.94 1.39 -28.54
C ASP A 551 19.68 0.94 -27.28
N GLY A 552 19.02 0.13 -26.45
CA GLY A 552 19.60 -0.41 -25.24
C GLY A 552 20.82 -1.30 -25.50
N PHE A 553 21.71 -1.40 -24.55
CA PHE A 553 22.93 -2.20 -24.63
C PHE A 553 23.31 -2.80 -23.28
N SER A 554 24.06 -3.86 -23.28
CA SER A 554 24.68 -4.44 -22.09
C SER A 554 26.14 -3.97 -21.91
N GLY A 555 26.60 -3.96 -20.65
CA GLY A 555 28.01 -3.63 -20.35
C GLY A 555 28.35 -2.15 -20.50
N LYS A 556 29.43 -1.81 -21.16
CA LYS A 556 29.90 -0.43 -21.41
C LYS A 556 29.88 -0.12 -22.90
N LYS A 557 29.48 1.12 -23.25
CA LYS A 557 29.51 1.60 -24.65
C LYS A 557 29.98 3.06 -24.69
N GLU A 558 30.68 3.43 -25.70
CA GLU A 558 31.16 4.79 -25.97
C GLU A 558 30.26 5.46 -27.00
N PHE A 559 29.94 6.73 -26.77
CA PHE A 559 29.15 7.58 -27.65
C PHE A 559 29.91 8.89 -27.94
N THR A 560 29.63 9.46 -29.08
CA THR A 560 30.14 10.78 -29.48
C THR A 560 28.96 11.72 -29.65
N LEU A 561 28.94 12.82 -28.90
CA LEU A 561 28.00 13.91 -29.03
C LEU A 561 28.66 15.07 -29.78
N GLU A 562 27.97 15.64 -30.77
CA GLU A 562 28.43 16.82 -31.49
C GLU A 562 28.31 18.06 -30.62
N GLY A 563 29.35 18.85 -30.54
CA GLY A 563 29.42 20.06 -29.77
C GLY A 563 30.12 19.94 -28.42
N ARG A 564 30.23 21.10 -27.73
CA ARG A 564 30.79 21.24 -26.38
C ARG A 564 29.73 21.90 -25.50
N GLY A 565 29.58 21.38 -24.30
CA GLY A 565 28.62 21.89 -23.30
C GLY A 565 29.21 22.04 -21.91
N SER A 566 28.45 22.60 -21.01
CA SER A 566 28.78 22.70 -19.58
C SER A 566 28.72 21.34 -18.86
N GLY A 567 28.09 20.31 -19.46
CA GLY A 567 27.99 18.94 -18.94
C GLY A 567 27.32 17.98 -19.88
N VAL A 568 27.22 16.71 -19.43
CA VAL A 568 26.47 15.63 -20.10
C VAL A 568 25.46 15.07 -19.11
N ARG A 569 24.24 14.77 -19.57
CA ARG A 569 23.19 14.15 -18.81
C ARG A 569 22.58 12.97 -19.57
N LEU A 570 22.40 11.86 -18.87
CA LEU A 570 21.56 10.77 -19.32
C LEU A 570 20.10 11.10 -18.96
N ASP A 571 19.16 10.73 -19.83
CA ASP A 571 17.74 11.03 -19.69
C ASP A 571 17.46 12.45 -19.18
N PRO A 572 17.74 13.47 -20.02
CA PRO A 572 17.68 14.88 -19.61
C PRO A 572 16.30 15.37 -19.21
N TYR A 573 15.25 14.69 -19.65
CA TYR A 573 13.86 15.03 -19.40
C TYR A 573 13.20 14.16 -18.31
N GLY A 574 13.92 13.18 -17.76
CA GLY A 574 13.40 12.28 -16.73
C GLY A 574 12.35 11.30 -17.22
N THR A 575 12.39 10.93 -18.50
CA THR A 575 11.40 10.04 -19.12
C THR A 575 11.64 8.56 -18.85
N ALA A 576 12.89 8.14 -18.69
CA ALA A 576 13.22 6.75 -18.35
C ALA A 576 12.85 6.46 -16.87
N PRO A 577 12.32 5.26 -16.55
CA PRO A 577 11.97 4.87 -15.19
C PRO A 577 13.20 4.52 -14.35
N GLU A 578 14.12 5.46 -14.22
CA GLU A 578 15.41 5.27 -13.58
C GLU A 578 15.36 5.53 -12.08
N MET A 579 15.68 4.52 -11.27
CA MET A 579 15.62 4.60 -9.81
C MET A 579 16.87 5.21 -9.18
N ARG A 580 17.91 5.50 -9.98
CA ARG A 580 19.18 6.05 -9.49
C ARG A 580 19.72 7.15 -10.38
N ARG A 581 19.18 8.31 -10.28
CA ARG A 581 19.60 9.47 -11.10
C ARG A 581 20.86 10.20 -10.62
N SER A 582 21.54 9.71 -9.58
CA SER A 582 22.76 10.32 -9.06
C SER A 582 24.01 10.04 -9.91
N ASN A 583 23.93 9.11 -10.88
CA ASN A 583 25.01 8.75 -11.79
C ASN A 583 24.79 9.20 -13.24
N ASP A 584 23.72 9.98 -13.50
CA ASP A 584 23.27 10.38 -14.83
C ASP A 584 23.87 11.71 -15.29
N TYR A 585 24.54 12.41 -14.41
CA TYR A 585 25.03 13.75 -14.69
C TYR A 585 26.54 13.87 -14.47
N SER A 586 27.22 14.56 -15.38
CA SER A 586 28.60 14.96 -15.19
C SER A 586 28.83 16.33 -15.78
N ARG A 587 29.33 17.27 -14.95
CA ARG A 587 29.78 18.59 -15.41
C ARG A 587 31.10 18.49 -16.16
N SER A 588 31.31 19.42 -17.06
CA SER A 588 32.58 19.55 -17.78
C SER A 588 33.72 20.04 -16.90
N LYS A 589 33.46 20.81 -15.82
CA LYS A 589 34.44 21.42 -14.92
C LYS A 589 34.04 21.26 -13.44
N GLY A 590 34.98 21.42 -12.51
CA GLY A 590 34.77 21.44 -11.05
C GLY A 590 35.18 20.13 -10.35
N ILE A 591 35.24 20.16 -9.01
CA ILE A 591 35.72 19.05 -8.15
C ILE A 591 34.62 17.97 -8.00
N LEU A 592 33.35 18.36 -7.82
CA LEU A 592 32.20 17.46 -7.63
C LEU A 592 31.41 17.31 -8.95
N ARG A 593 32.06 16.81 -10.02
CA ARG A 593 31.52 16.82 -11.37
C ARG A 593 30.29 15.94 -11.56
N THR A 594 30.26 14.79 -10.88
CA THR A 594 29.20 13.78 -10.98
C THR A 594 28.04 14.02 -10.01
N MET A 595 28.12 15.10 -9.23
CA MET A 595 27.03 15.46 -8.31
C MET A 595 26.01 16.34 -9.03
N ASN A 596 24.74 15.95 -8.98
CA ASN A 596 23.63 16.79 -9.43
C ASN A 596 23.68 18.16 -8.72
N PRO A 597 23.20 19.25 -9.33
CA PRO A 597 23.18 20.58 -8.71
C PRO A 597 22.51 20.54 -7.32
N LEU A 598 23.23 21.06 -6.31
CA LEU A 598 22.72 21.10 -4.94
C LEU A 598 21.76 22.28 -4.78
N GLN A 599 20.60 22.02 -4.22
CA GLN A 599 19.63 23.04 -3.80
C GLN A 599 19.39 22.94 -2.29
N ILE A 600 19.47 24.08 -1.61
CA ILE A 600 19.09 24.20 -0.21
C ILE A 600 17.64 24.70 -0.16
N LYS A 601 16.80 24.01 0.59
CA LYS A 601 15.38 24.33 0.78
C LYS A 601 15.06 24.46 2.26
N PHE A 602 14.23 25.43 2.59
CA PHE A 602 13.67 25.58 3.93
C PHE A 602 12.33 24.86 3.99
N VAL A 603 12.22 23.85 4.87
CA VAL A 603 11.07 22.95 5.02
C VAL A 603 10.78 22.12 3.76
N ALA A 604 10.68 20.79 3.89
CA ALA A 604 10.47 19.88 2.77
C ALA A 604 9.10 20.10 2.12
N SER A 605 9.06 20.30 0.82
CA SER A 605 7.79 20.48 0.11
C SER A 605 7.74 19.84 -1.27
N ASP A 606 8.89 19.59 -1.93
CA ASP A 606 8.87 19.11 -3.31
C ASP A 606 9.93 18.02 -3.55
N PHE A 607 9.65 17.14 -4.47
CA PHE A 607 10.55 16.12 -4.97
C PHE A 607 10.99 16.48 -6.39
N ASP A 608 12.28 16.42 -6.66
CA ASP A 608 12.86 16.58 -8.00
C ASP A 608 14.00 15.55 -8.15
N PRO A 609 13.82 14.55 -8.99
CA PRO A 609 14.79 13.46 -9.13
C PRO A 609 16.10 13.90 -9.79
N LEU A 610 16.11 15.03 -10.52
CA LEU A 610 17.27 15.55 -11.25
C LEU A 610 18.17 16.48 -10.43
N LYS A 611 17.81 16.76 -9.16
CA LYS A 611 18.55 17.67 -8.28
C LYS A 611 18.90 17.03 -6.94
N SER A 612 20.06 17.39 -6.41
CA SER A 612 20.45 17.03 -5.05
C SER A 612 19.87 18.08 -4.09
N ARG A 613 19.04 17.65 -3.13
CA ARG A 613 18.41 18.57 -2.18
C ARG A 613 18.90 18.35 -0.76
N MET A 614 19.12 19.43 -0.06
CA MET A 614 19.36 19.51 1.37
C MET A 614 18.28 20.41 1.98
N TYR A 615 17.58 19.88 2.99
CA TYR A 615 16.51 20.58 3.68
C TYR A 615 16.98 21.07 5.03
N ILE A 616 16.53 22.24 5.43
CA ILE A 616 16.77 22.83 6.76
C ILE A 616 15.41 23.18 7.35
N ALA A 617 15.10 22.64 8.52
CA ALA A 617 13.86 22.92 9.24
C ALA A 617 14.16 23.29 10.70
N PRO A 618 13.41 24.21 11.32
CA PRO A 618 13.58 24.51 12.74
C PRO A 618 13.07 23.32 13.60
N VAL A 619 13.74 23.05 14.70
CA VAL A 619 13.29 22.14 15.76
C VAL A 619 12.77 23.01 16.90
N LEU A 620 11.43 23.06 17.04
CA LEU A 620 10.74 23.92 18.00
C LEU A 620 10.05 23.14 19.14
N THR A 621 10.01 21.82 19.05
CA THR A 621 9.21 20.97 19.96
C THR A 621 10.04 20.01 20.81
N ALA A 622 11.37 20.05 20.69
CA ALA A 622 12.24 19.19 21.46
C ALA A 622 12.34 19.66 22.92
N PHE A 623 12.07 18.75 23.84
CA PHE A 623 12.08 19.00 25.27
C PHE A 623 12.48 17.73 26.01
N ASN A 624 13.33 17.83 27.02
CA ASN A 624 13.53 16.78 28.03
C ASN A 624 13.73 17.41 29.42
N ARG A 625 13.67 16.59 30.45
CA ARG A 625 13.78 17.05 31.83
C ARG A 625 15.12 17.71 32.18
N TYR A 626 16.19 17.26 31.55
CA TYR A 626 17.59 17.62 31.95
C TYR A 626 18.09 18.83 31.14
N ASP A 627 17.84 18.83 29.83
CA ASP A 627 18.24 19.92 28.94
C ASP A 627 17.19 21.05 28.88
N GLY A 628 15.95 20.76 29.35
CA GLY A 628 14.82 21.67 29.23
C GLY A 628 14.34 21.77 27.77
N TYR A 629 13.90 22.95 27.36
CA TYR A 629 13.57 23.26 25.97
C TYR A 629 14.85 23.24 25.12
N MET A 630 14.80 22.63 23.95
CA MET A 630 15.94 22.45 23.06
C MET A 630 15.64 22.97 21.65
N PRO A 631 15.70 24.30 21.43
CA PRO A 631 15.61 24.84 20.08
C PRO A 631 16.80 24.39 19.25
N GLY A 632 16.57 24.16 17.94
CA GLY A 632 17.63 23.71 17.07
C GLY A 632 17.26 23.72 15.60
N LEU A 633 18.10 23.09 14.80
CA LEU A 633 17.90 22.92 13.38
C LEU A 633 17.90 21.43 13.02
N MET A 634 17.07 21.03 12.09
CA MET A 634 17.09 19.71 11.47
C MET A 634 17.61 19.88 10.05
N ILE A 635 18.76 19.28 9.74
CA ILE A 635 19.42 19.29 8.44
C ILE A 635 19.39 17.89 7.88
N TYR A 636 18.75 17.68 6.72
CA TYR A 636 18.54 16.36 6.16
C TYR A 636 18.42 16.37 4.64
N ASN A 637 18.58 15.23 3.99
CA ASN A 637 18.43 15.15 2.55
C ASN A 637 17.13 14.48 2.09
N SER A 638 16.41 13.78 2.97
CA SER A 638 15.09 13.25 2.70
C SER A 638 14.46 12.62 3.95
N LEU A 639 13.22 12.97 4.23
CA LEU A 639 12.33 12.21 5.10
C LEU A 639 11.47 11.25 4.27
N PHE A 640 10.96 11.75 3.15
CA PHE A 640 10.25 11.05 2.11
C PHE A 640 10.61 11.71 0.76
N PRO A 641 10.85 10.95 -0.34
CA PRO A 641 10.93 9.48 -0.43
C PRO A 641 12.12 8.86 0.31
N VAL A 642 12.05 7.56 0.57
CA VAL A 642 13.17 6.81 1.16
C VAL A 642 14.33 6.76 0.17
N LYS A 643 15.44 7.42 0.48
CA LYS A 643 16.65 7.40 -0.34
C LYS A 643 17.61 6.30 0.07
N ARG A 644 18.43 5.80 -0.87
CA ARG A 644 19.50 4.83 -0.58
C ARG A 644 20.51 5.39 0.41
N ASN A 645 20.98 6.61 0.20
CA ASN A 645 21.88 7.31 1.10
C ASN A 645 21.09 8.44 1.78
N ALA A 646 20.99 8.40 3.08
CA ALA A 646 20.28 9.41 3.84
C ALA A 646 21.11 9.88 5.03
N PHE A 647 20.99 11.15 5.32
CA PHE A 647 21.55 11.76 6.52
C PHE A 647 20.51 12.65 7.22
N LEU A 648 20.69 12.75 8.52
CA LEU A 648 19.92 13.62 9.40
C LEU A 648 20.88 14.14 10.48
N PHE A 649 20.95 15.46 10.64
CA PHE A 649 21.67 16.14 11.71
C PHE A 649 20.70 17.08 12.42
N MET A 650 20.63 16.97 13.75
CA MET A 650 19.76 17.78 14.60
C MET A 650 20.58 18.42 15.72
N PRO A 651 21.40 19.46 15.43
CA PRO A 651 22.03 20.24 16.49
C PRO A 651 20.99 21.06 17.23
N MET A 652 20.99 20.99 18.56
CA MET A 652 20.05 21.67 19.45
C MET A 652 20.80 22.26 20.64
N TYR A 653 20.22 23.28 21.27
CA TYR A 653 20.77 23.93 22.44
C TYR A 653 19.85 23.71 23.65
N GLY A 654 20.31 22.96 24.64
CA GLY A 654 19.58 22.77 25.88
C GLY A 654 19.56 24.04 26.73
N VAL A 655 18.41 24.70 26.80
CA VAL A 655 18.26 25.97 27.51
C VAL A 655 18.56 25.83 29.02
N ARG A 656 18.13 24.74 29.60
CA ARG A 656 18.36 24.45 31.04
C ARG A 656 19.78 23.96 31.32
N SER A 657 20.30 23.05 30.51
CA SER A 657 21.67 22.50 30.68
C SER A 657 22.75 23.48 30.20
N LYS A 658 22.39 24.47 29.36
CA LYS A 658 23.31 25.36 28.65
C LYS A 658 24.36 24.60 27.82
N GLN A 659 23.98 23.45 27.22
CA GLN A 659 24.87 22.58 26.47
C GLN A 659 24.38 22.41 25.04
N LEU A 660 25.34 22.17 24.14
CA LEU A 660 25.04 21.71 22.80
C LEU A 660 24.64 20.23 22.89
N THR A 661 23.42 19.93 22.46
CA THR A 661 22.82 18.59 22.43
C THR A 661 22.44 18.24 21.03
N GLY A 662 22.02 17.00 20.76
CA GLY A 662 21.52 16.68 19.45
C GLY A 662 21.61 15.21 19.07
N TYR A 663 21.16 14.99 17.84
CA TYR A 663 21.09 13.67 17.24
C TYR A 663 21.66 13.73 15.82
N ALA A 664 22.36 12.67 15.41
CA ALA A 664 22.86 12.50 14.05
C ALA A 664 22.62 11.08 13.54
N GLN A 665 22.33 10.93 12.26
CA GLN A 665 22.24 9.64 11.60
C GLN A 665 22.76 9.71 10.17
N LEU A 666 23.61 8.75 9.83
CA LEU A 666 24.02 8.46 8.46
C LEU A 666 23.59 7.03 8.15
N ARG A 667 22.96 6.81 6.98
CA ARG A 667 22.55 5.45 6.58
C ARG A 667 22.72 5.24 5.08
N LYS A 668 23.00 3.99 4.72
CA LYS A 668 22.98 3.49 3.35
C LYS A 668 22.14 2.24 3.29
N ARG A 669 21.07 2.28 2.51
CA ARG A 669 20.16 1.14 2.27
C ARG A 669 20.36 0.60 0.87
N MET A 670 20.49 -0.71 0.75
CA MET A 670 20.67 -1.44 -0.50
C MET A 670 19.50 -2.41 -0.65
N PRO A 671 18.58 -2.20 -1.60
CA PRO A 671 17.54 -3.20 -1.89
C PRO A 671 18.22 -4.46 -2.44
N VAL A 672 17.67 -5.62 -2.09
CA VAL A 672 18.17 -6.93 -2.52
C VAL A 672 17.06 -7.67 -3.25
N HIS A 673 17.38 -8.19 -4.44
CA HIS A 673 16.42 -8.89 -5.28
C HIS A 673 16.64 -10.41 -5.23
N ASN A 674 16.49 -11.00 -4.03
CA ASN A 674 16.54 -12.45 -3.85
C ASN A 674 15.34 -12.97 -3.05
N SER A 675 15.28 -14.27 -2.80
CA SER A 675 14.16 -14.93 -2.13
C SER A 675 14.11 -14.75 -0.61
N ILE A 676 15.22 -14.35 0.02
CA ILE A 676 15.36 -14.29 1.49
C ILE A 676 15.42 -12.87 1.99
N LEU A 677 16.31 -12.05 1.40
CA LEU A 677 16.54 -10.68 1.83
C LEU A 677 15.72 -9.70 0.99
N GLN A 678 15.19 -8.70 1.65
CA GLN A 678 14.49 -7.57 1.06
C GLN A 678 15.42 -6.37 0.89
N PHE A 679 16.21 -6.05 1.92
CA PHE A 679 17.23 -5.01 1.89
C PHE A 679 18.35 -5.31 2.89
N VAL A 680 19.47 -4.65 2.70
CA VAL A 680 20.52 -4.49 3.69
C VAL A 680 20.72 -3.01 3.96
N GLU A 681 20.66 -2.60 5.21
CA GLU A 681 20.92 -1.22 5.64
C GLU A 681 22.12 -1.18 6.58
N THR A 682 23.06 -0.31 6.30
CA THR A 682 24.19 -0.01 7.19
C THR A 682 24.13 1.46 7.57
N GLY A 683 24.56 1.76 8.78
CA GLY A 683 24.55 3.15 9.23
C GLY A 683 25.24 3.37 10.56
N VAL A 684 25.29 4.62 10.94
CA VAL A 684 25.74 5.06 12.27
C VAL A 684 24.73 6.07 12.82
N ARG A 685 24.40 5.92 14.09
CA ARG A 685 23.59 6.87 14.87
C ARG A 685 24.46 7.49 15.95
N GLY A 686 24.31 8.78 16.18
CA GLY A 686 24.96 9.52 17.26
C GLY A 686 23.94 10.30 18.07
N ALA A 687 24.15 10.42 19.37
CA ALA A 687 23.29 11.21 20.25
C ALA A 687 24.14 11.79 21.39
N ARG A 688 23.84 13.04 21.78
CA ARG A 688 24.46 13.73 22.92
C ARG A 688 23.39 14.48 23.67
N PHE A 689 23.17 14.15 24.98
CA PHE A 689 22.18 14.79 25.84
C PHE A 689 22.62 14.72 27.32
N SER A 690 22.01 15.56 28.14
CA SER A 690 22.15 15.47 29.60
C SER A 690 21.27 14.33 30.14
N TYR A 691 21.67 13.69 31.26
CA TYR A 691 20.96 12.54 31.82
C TYR A 691 20.75 12.52 33.33
N ARG A 692 21.21 13.53 34.09
CA ARG A 692 20.96 13.70 35.54
C ARG A 692 20.51 15.12 35.88
N PRO A 693 19.63 15.29 36.88
CA PRO A 693 19.07 16.59 37.23
C PRO A 693 19.89 17.36 38.25
N ASP A 694 20.96 16.78 38.83
CA ASP A 694 21.63 17.32 40.01
C ASP A 694 22.40 18.59 39.71
N SER A 695 22.19 19.55 40.58
CA SER A 695 22.27 20.97 40.38
C SER A 695 23.66 21.60 40.33
N VAL A 696 24.72 20.84 40.47
CA VAL A 696 26.08 21.43 40.59
C VAL A 696 26.98 21.04 39.41
N GLU A 697 26.77 19.89 38.81
CA GLU A 697 27.63 19.40 37.74
C GLU A 697 26.87 18.71 36.61
N ARG A 698 27.19 19.09 35.40
CA ARG A 698 26.46 18.74 34.14
C ARG A 698 26.82 17.34 33.67
N SER A 699 26.02 16.33 34.06
CA SER A 699 26.18 14.96 33.58
C SER A 699 25.67 14.82 32.16
N MET A 700 26.52 14.45 31.21
CA MET A 700 26.20 14.25 29.79
C MET A 700 26.61 12.84 29.37
N TYR A 701 25.94 12.35 28.33
CA TYR A 701 26.38 11.18 27.59
C TYR A 701 26.56 11.48 26.11
N GLU A 702 27.48 10.76 25.48
CA GLU A 702 27.61 10.64 24.04
C GLU A 702 27.45 9.17 23.66
N ARG A 703 26.60 8.91 22.70
CA ARG A 703 26.33 7.57 22.18
C ARG A 703 26.67 7.52 20.71
N ILE A 704 27.48 6.53 20.31
CA ILE A 704 27.78 6.21 18.92
C ILE A 704 27.36 4.77 18.67
N ASN A 705 26.53 4.56 17.66
CA ASN A 705 25.92 3.27 17.40
C ASN A 705 25.99 2.92 15.89
N PRO A 706 27.10 2.32 15.40
CA PRO A 706 27.11 1.69 14.10
C PRO A 706 26.23 0.43 14.08
N TYR A 707 25.56 0.19 12.96
CA TYR A 707 24.65 -0.93 12.81
C TYR A 707 24.61 -1.48 11.39
N ILE A 708 24.19 -2.74 11.30
CA ILE A 708 23.74 -3.38 10.07
C ILE A 708 22.37 -4.02 10.31
N GLU A 709 21.40 -3.78 9.42
CA GLU A 709 20.06 -4.33 9.48
C GLU A 709 19.74 -5.08 8.19
N PHE A 710 19.25 -6.29 8.32
CA PHE A 710 18.78 -7.15 7.24
C PHE A 710 17.24 -7.18 7.27
N GLY A 711 16.59 -6.64 6.25
CA GLY A 711 15.16 -6.84 6.03
C GLY A 711 14.91 -8.21 5.43
N LEU A 712 14.04 -9.00 6.06
CA LEU A 712 13.74 -10.36 5.63
C LEU A 712 12.42 -10.39 4.87
N ARG A 713 12.40 -11.06 3.71
CA ARG A 713 11.22 -11.17 2.85
C ARG A 713 10.19 -12.12 3.46
N THR A 714 8.91 -11.73 3.43
CA THR A 714 7.80 -12.60 3.80
C THR A 714 7.26 -13.32 2.57
N ARG A 715 7.05 -14.63 2.65
CA ARG A 715 6.57 -15.45 1.52
C ARG A 715 5.10 -15.22 1.18
N LYS A 716 4.27 -14.84 2.16
CA LYS A 716 2.85 -14.57 1.95
C LYS A 716 2.64 -13.12 1.48
N GLN A 717 1.95 -12.96 0.39
CA GLN A 717 1.51 -11.67 -0.15
C GLN A 717 -0.01 -11.51 0.12
N PRO A 718 -0.49 -10.29 0.32
CA PRO A 718 0.23 -9.04 0.50
C PRO A 718 0.99 -9.03 1.83
N ALA A 719 2.26 -8.60 1.80
CA ALA A 719 3.11 -8.61 3.00
C ALA A 719 2.79 -7.39 3.89
N ILE A 720 1.91 -7.57 4.86
CA ILE A 720 1.72 -6.63 5.98
C ILE A 720 2.66 -6.94 7.16
N ALA A 721 3.57 -7.88 6.97
CA ALA A 721 4.55 -8.28 7.98
C ALA A 721 5.93 -7.72 7.65
N VAL A 722 6.59 -7.17 8.66
CA VAL A 722 7.97 -6.69 8.62
C VAL A 722 8.80 -7.59 9.54
N ARG A 723 9.95 -8.07 9.03
CA ARG A 723 10.91 -8.87 9.79
C ARG A 723 12.30 -8.30 9.57
N THR A 724 13.03 -8.06 10.63
CA THR A 724 14.40 -7.56 10.54
C THR A 724 15.31 -8.30 11.51
N LEU A 725 16.55 -8.51 11.07
CA LEU A 725 17.66 -8.93 11.91
C LEU A 725 18.65 -7.77 11.96
N SER A 726 18.93 -7.24 13.13
CA SER A 726 19.92 -6.17 13.33
C SER A 726 21.11 -6.64 14.14
N LEU A 727 22.29 -6.18 13.76
CA LEU A 727 23.53 -6.26 14.50
C LEU A 727 23.97 -4.83 14.78
N GLU A 728 24.17 -4.51 16.05
CA GLU A 728 24.49 -3.17 16.52
C GLU A 728 25.70 -3.19 17.44
N ALA A 729 26.63 -2.28 17.28
CA ALA A 729 27.62 -1.97 18.30
C ALA A 729 27.25 -0.62 18.93
N ILE A 730 27.27 -0.55 20.27
CA ILE A 730 26.86 0.63 21.01
C ILE A 730 28.05 1.06 21.85
N HIS A 731 28.55 2.25 21.60
CA HIS A 731 29.60 2.89 22.40
C HIS A 731 29.03 4.12 23.09
N ILE A 732 29.24 4.22 24.41
CA ILE A 732 28.68 5.28 25.23
C ILE A 732 29.81 5.85 26.09
N ASN A 733 30.00 7.16 26.03
CA ASN A 733 30.82 7.92 26.94
C ASN A 733 29.91 8.71 27.89
N THR A 734 30.14 8.62 29.17
CA THR A 734 29.43 9.41 30.19
C THR A 734 30.42 10.28 30.96
N TRP A 735 30.06 11.53 31.17
CA TRP A 735 30.81 12.44 32.03
C TRP A 735 30.05 12.63 33.32
N LEU A 736 30.72 12.30 34.44
CA LEU A 736 30.23 12.42 35.81
C LEU A 736 31.22 13.32 36.54
N PRO A 737 31.05 14.64 36.55
CA PRO A 737 31.96 15.55 37.25
C PRO A 737 32.13 15.27 38.72
N ALA A 738 31.09 14.79 39.43
CA ALA A 738 31.10 14.44 40.84
C ALA A 738 32.11 13.34 41.26
N TYR A 739 32.66 12.60 40.30
CA TYR A 739 33.65 11.55 40.53
C TYR A 739 35.03 11.90 39.96
N GLY A 740 35.44 13.16 40.03
CA GLY A 740 36.75 13.61 39.56
C GLY A 740 36.92 13.67 38.08
N GLY A 741 35.80 13.75 37.33
CA GLY A 741 35.84 13.97 35.89
C GLY A 741 36.27 12.78 35.02
N SER A 742 36.44 11.60 35.59
CA SER A 742 36.80 10.41 34.82
C SER A 742 35.62 9.95 33.95
N PRO A 743 35.76 9.88 32.61
CA PRO A 743 34.71 9.41 31.75
C PRO A 743 34.46 7.90 31.99
N GLY A 744 33.21 7.54 32.21
CA GLY A 744 32.79 6.17 32.11
C GLY A 744 32.56 5.78 30.63
N ALA A 745 33.00 4.60 30.23
CA ALA A 745 32.72 4.07 28.89
C ALA A 745 31.92 2.77 28.95
N GLY A 746 30.79 2.72 28.20
CA GLY A 746 30.03 1.50 27.99
C GLY A 746 30.23 0.99 26.56
N ARG A 747 30.44 -0.31 26.37
CA ARG A 747 30.56 -0.96 25.06
C ARG A 747 29.68 -2.20 25.02
N TYR A 748 28.74 -2.20 24.08
CA TYR A 748 27.78 -3.30 23.94
C TYR A 748 27.68 -3.74 22.50
N ALA A 749 27.59 -5.05 22.26
CA ALA A 749 27.20 -5.65 20.98
C ALA A 749 25.80 -6.24 21.14
N GLN A 750 24.89 -5.91 20.24
CA GLN A 750 23.52 -6.41 20.28
C GLN A 750 23.15 -7.05 18.96
N MET A 751 22.55 -8.24 19.04
CA MET A 751 21.82 -8.88 17.93
C MET A 751 20.34 -8.90 18.27
N ALA A 752 19.48 -8.44 17.36
CA ALA A 752 18.04 -8.46 17.59
C ALA A 752 17.29 -8.89 16.34
N TYR A 753 16.42 -9.90 16.51
CA TYR A 753 15.39 -10.25 15.52
C TYR A 753 14.08 -9.61 15.94
N ARG A 754 13.50 -8.79 15.04
CA ARG A 754 12.21 -8.11 15.24
C ARG A 754 11.22 -8.58 14.20
N PHE A 755 9.99 -8.81 14.63
CA PHE A 755 8.89 -9.16 13.73
C PHE A 755 7.65 -8.36 14.10
N GLN A 756 6.92 -7.92 13.07
CA GLN A 756 5.69 -7.16 13.20
C GLN A 756 4.73 -7.56 12.10
N ASN A 757 3.46 -7.79 12.44
CA ASN A 757 2.36 -7.90 11.50
C ASN A 757 1.40 -6.75 11.76
N LEU A 758 1.17 -5.93 10.73
CA LEU A 758 0.36 -4.72 10.79
C LEU A 758 -1.14 -4.98 10.54
N SER A 759 -1.59 -6.25 10.62
CA SER A 759 -3.01 -6.58 10.47
C SER A 759 -3.89 -5.72 11.36
N LEU A 760 -4.91 -5.09 10.79
CA LEU A 760 -5.83 -4.20 11.52
C LEU A 760 -6.54 -4.90 12.68
N LEU A 761 -6.97 -6.15 12.44
CA LEU A 761 -7.77 -6.90 13.43
C LEU A 761 -6.91 -7.68 14.41
N ARG A 762 -5.75 -8.16 14.00
CA ARG A 762 -4.88 -9.04 14.79
C ARG A 762 -3.43 -8.61 14.73
N PRO A 763 -3.12 -7.37 15.16
CA PRO A 763 -1.75 -6.91 15.17
C PRO A 763 -0.90 -7.82 16.05
N LEU A 764 0.30 -8.05 15.59
CA LEU A 764 1.29 -8.91 16.21
C LEU A 764 2.64 -8.22 16.12
N PHE A 765 3.36 -8.08 17.21
CA PHE A 765 4.75 -7.66 17.18
C PHE A 765 5.56 -8.36 18.28
N GLY A 766 6.85 -8.40 18.06
CA GLY A 766 7.76 -8.95 19.04
C GLY A 766 9.21 -8.84 18.62
N PHE A 767 10.07 -9.21 19.56
CA PHE A 767 11.50 -9.31 19.30
C PHE A 767 12.15 -10.40 20.19
N ILE A 768 13.29 -10.86 19.73
CA ILE A 768 14.27 -11.63 20.51
C ILE A 768 15.60 -10.93 20.34
N SER A 769 16.31 -10.65 21.43
CA SER A 769 17.64 -10.01 21.38
C SER A 769 18.61 -10.67 22.30
N LEU A 770 19.87 -10.69 21.88
CA LEU A 770 21.04 -11.04 22.66
C LEU A 770 21.97 -9.84 22.70
N GLU A 771 22.42 -9.46 23.88
CA GLU A 771 23.31 -8.36 24.11
C GLU A 771 24.50 -8.82 24.96
N HIS A 772 25.70 -8.43 24.60
CA HIS A 772 26.92 -8.68 25.35
C HIS A 772 27.72 -7.36 25.47
N GLY A 773 28.29 -7.15 26.66
CA GLY A 773 29.16 -6.00 26.92
C GLY A 773 29.11 -5.54 28.37
N GLY A 774 29.79 -4.45 28.66
CA GLY A 774 29.91 -3.89 29.98
C GLY A 774 30.29 -2.40 29.96
N SER A 775 30.54 -1.87 31.14
CA SER A 775 30.90 -0.47 31.31
C SER A 775 32.02 -0.32 32.33
N THR A 776 32.92 0.61 32.09
CA THR A 776 33.98 1.03 33.01
C THR A 776 33.54 2.14 33.97
N ALA A 777 32.26 2.56 33.89
CA ALA A 777 31.72 3.58 34.79
C ALA A 777 31.73 3.08 36.25
N PRO A 778 32.01 3.92 37.26
CA PRO A 778 31.96 3.54 38.63
C PRO A 778 30.64 2.87 39.01
N GLY A 779 30.66 1.67 39.63
CA GLY A 779 29.47 0.88 39.95
C GLY A 779 28.83 0.13 38.79
N ALA A 780 29.45 0.16 37.61
CA ALA A 780 29.02 -0.57 36.46
C ALA A 780 29.55 -1.97 36.47
N GLY A 781 29.49 -2.88 37.09
CA GLY A 781 30.07 -4.27 37.05
C GLY A 781 30.74 -4.66 35.74
N ASN A 782 31.31 -5.83 35.77
CA ASN A 782 32.04 -6.43 34.66
C ASN A 782 31.10 -6.74 33.43
N ASP A 783 31.67 -7.35 32.42
CA ASP A 783 30.93 -7.76 31.22
C ASP A 783 29.80 -8.76 31.55
N PHE A 784 28.68 -8.59 30.83
CA PHE A 784 27.53 -9.48 30.99
C PHE A 784 26.95 -9.86 29.62
N THR A 785 26.22 -10.96 29.59
CA THR A 785 25.42 -11.38 28.45
C THR A 785 23.94 -11.44 28.86
N ARG A 786 23.07 -10.71 28.17
CA ARG A 786 21.64 -10.65 28.45
C ARG A 786 20.82 -11.10 27.23
N ALA A 787 19.86 -11.99 27.48
CA ALA A 787 18.81 -12.33 26.51
C ALA A 787 17.50 -11.63 26.87
N ARG A 788 16.77 -11.16 25.88
CA ARG A 788 15.41 -10.59 26.03
C ARG A 788 14.49 -11.11 24.95
N ALA A 789 13.22 -11.32 25.29
CA ALA A 789 12.17 -11.67 24.37
C ALA A 789 10.88 -10.94 24.71
N LEU A 790 10.11 -10.60 23.68
CA LEU A 790 8.79 -10.03 23.81
C LEU A 790 7.90 -10.55 22.68
N TYR A 791 6.66 -10.89 23.03
CA TYR A 791 5.61 -11.25 22.08
C TYR A 791 4.31 -10.55 22.49
N HIS A 792 3.74 -9.77 21.59
CA HIS A 792 2.46 -9.09 21.75
C HIS A 792 1.48 -9.53 20.71
N ARG A 793 0.21 -9.75 21.10
CA ARG A 793 -0.89 -10.04 20.19
C ARG A 793 -2.20 -9.47 20.71
N SER A 794 -3.07 -8.99 19.77
CA SER A 794 -4.42 -8.58 20.10
C SER A 794 -5.46 -9.24 19.21
N TYR A 795 -6.69 -9.34 19.73
CA TYR A 795 -7.85 -9.95 19.09
C TYR A 795 -9.04 -8.99 19.19
N PRO A 796 -9.75 -8.71 18.09
CA PRO A 796 -10.91 -7.84 18.11
C PRO A 796 -12.11 -8.58 18.70
N TYR A 797 -12.94 -7.83 19.43
CA TYR A 797 -14.31 -8.25 19.69
C TYR A 797 -15.20 -7.99 18.47
N LYS A 798 -16.45 -8.46 18.51
CA LYS A 798 -17.46 -8.16 17.47
C LYS A 798 -17.84 -6.67 17.41
N LYS A 799 -17.42 -5.86 18.37
CA LYS A 799 -17.64 -4.42 18.41
C LYS A 799 -16.40 -3.68 17.95
N LYS A 800 -16.56 -2.73 17.02
CA LYS A 800 -15.48 -1.90 16.46
C LYS A 800 -14.66 -1.23 17.58
N ASN A 801 -13.33 -1.23 17.42
CA ASN A 801 -12.35 -0.62 18.35
C ASN A 801 -12.30 -1.25 19.76
N LYS A 802 -12.82 -2.45 19.94
CA LYS A 802 -12.74 -3.18 21.22
C LYS A 802 -11.90 -4.45 21.03
N VAL A 803 -10.92 -4.64 21.91
CA VAL A 803 -9.93 -5.72 21.75
C VAL A 803 -9.64 -6.40 23.09
N PHE A 804 -9.23 -7.65 23.02
CA PHE A 804 -8.44 -8.34 24.04
C PHE A 804 -7.00 -8.42 23.55
N ALA A 805 -6.04 -8.05 24.39
CA ALA A 805 -4.62 -8.07 24.07
C ALA A 805 -3.82 -8.73 25.18
N TYR A 806 -2.73 -9.38 24.79
CA TYR A 806 -1.75 -9.87 25.74
C TYR A 806 -0.32 -9.63 25.24
N THR A 807 0.58 -9.42 26.20
CA THR A 807 2.02 -9.31 25.97
C THR A 807 2.73 -10.28 26.91
N VAL A 808 3.58 -11.14 26.36
CA VAL A 808 4.49 -11.98 27.16
C VAL A 808 5.90 -11.44 26.95
N TYR A 809 6.64 -11.32 28.04
CA TYR A 809 8.01 -10.81 27.99
C TYR A 809 8.90 -11.53 28.96
N GLY A 810 10.18 -11.51 28.70
CA GLY A 810 11.20 -12.11 29.59
C GLY A 810 12.59 -11.53 29.34
N SER A 811 13.39 -11.55 30.37
CA SER A 811 14.81 -11.20 30.33
C SER A 811 15.62 -12.14 31.25
N ALA A 812 16.79 -12.55 30.76
CA ALA A 812 17.71 -13.41 31.55
C ALA A 812 19.16 -12.91 31.39
N LEU A 813 19.91 -12.92 32.46
CA LEU A 813 21.36 -12.79 32.47
C LEU A 813 21.97 -14.19 32.31
N LEU A 814 22.53 -14.46 31.12
CA LEU A 814 23.10 -15.77 30.79
C LEU A 814 24.50 -15.94 31.37
N GLN A 815 25.25 -14.85 31.46
CA GLN A 815 26.60 -14.77 31.97
C GLN A 815 26.86 -13.36 32.51
N ALA A 816 27.61 -13.26 33.58
CA ALA A 816 28.27 -12.04 34.07
C ALA A 816 29.52 -12.42 34.84
N ASP A 817 30.58 -11.63 34.73
CA ASP A 817 31.87 -11.92 35.36
C ASP A 817 31.78 -11.83 36.89
N ASN A 818 31.00 -10.88 37.42
CA ASN A 818 30.67 -10.77 38.81
C ASN A 818 29.25 -10.26 39.02
N LEU A 819 28.33 -11.18 39.32
CA LEU A 819 26.92 -10.88 39.52
C LEU A 819 26.67 -9.95 40.69
N ASN A 820 27.49 -10.04 41.75
CA ASN A 820 27.33 -9.23 42.95
C ASN A 820 27.79 -7.78 42.73
N ALA A 821 28.76 -7.57 41.86
CA ALA A 821 29.25 -6.25 41.48
C ALA A 821 28.41 -5.56 40.40
N LEU A 822 27.41 -6.24 39.84
CA LEU A 822 26.55 -5.66 38.80
C LEU A 822 25.66 -4.56 39.40
N GLY A 823 25.90 -3.33 39.00
CA GLY A 823 25.12 -2.18 39.49
C GLY A 823 23.64 -2.24 39.05
N ASP A 824 22.79 -1.58 39.81
CA ASP A 824 21.34 -1.58 39.63
C ASP A 824 20.87 -1.32 38.17
N PRO A 825 21.42 -0.36 37.38
CA PRO A 825 20.98 -0.12 36.02
C PRO A 825 21.11 -1.32 35.11
N TYR A 826 22.02 -2.24 35.41
CA TYR A 826 22.32 -3.43 34.60
C TYR A 826 21.57 -4.67 35.05
N ARG A 827 20.93 -4.64 36.21
CA ARG A 827 20.11 -5.74 36.73
C ARG A 827 18.77 -5.83 36.00
N ILE A 828 18.13 -6.97 36.03
CA ILE A 828 16.80 -7.17 35.44
C ILE A 828 15.76 -6.62 36.40
N HIS A 829 14.86 -5.80 35.85
CA HIS A 829 13.72 -5.23 36.58
C HIS A 829 12.39 -5.62 35.90
N ILE A 830 11.29 -5.59 36.66
CA ILE A 830 9.96 -5.96 36.21
C ILE A 830 9.10 -4.76 35.79
N GLY A 831 9.45 -3.56 36.22
CA GLY A 831 8.74 -2.33 35.85
C GLY A 831 9.05 -1.93 34.43
N GLY A 832 8.05 -1.31 33.75
CA GLY A 832 8.24 -0.77 32.44
C GLY A 832 8.92 0.61 32.39
N GLN A 833 9.66 1.02 33.41
CA GLN A 833 10.24 2.36 33.54
C GLN A 833 11.22 2.72 32.41
N SER A 834 11.23 3.99 32.04
CA SER A 834 12.27 4.63 31.25
C SER A 834 13.32 5.31 32.17
N GLY A 835 14.51 5.50 31.68
CA GLY A 835 15.54 6.30 32.36
C GLY A 835 16.57 5.47 33.11
N ARG A 836 16.42 5.25 34.43
CA ARG A 836 17.44 4.60 35.27
C ARG A 836 17.97 3.27 34.74
N PHE A 837 17.08 2.49 34.06
CA PHE A 837 17.43 1.17 33.52
C PHE A 837 17.77 1.18 32.04
N ASP A 838 17.73 2.35 31.37
CA ASP A 838 18.18 2.51 29.99
C ASP A 838 19.69 2.85 29.93
N TYR A 839 20.51 1.91 30.39
CA TYR A 839 21.98 2.06 30.39
C TYR A 839 22.58 2.18 28.98
N THR A 840 21.86 1.77 27.95
CA THR A 840 22.28 1.95 26.57
C THR A 840 21.88 3.33 25.97
N PHE A 841 21.21 4.16 26.74
CA PHE A 841 20.72 5.48 26.30
C PHE A 841 20.00 5.43 24.94
N ALA A 842 19.22 4.39 24.75
CA ALA A 842 18.47 4.18 23.50
C ALA A 842 17.34 5.20 23.32
N GLN A 843 16.85 5.77 24.43
CA GLN A 843 15.75 6.73 24.49
C GLN A 843 16.30 8.15 24.63
N THR A 844 16.45 8.81 23.49
CA THR A 844 17.29 10.00 23.41
C THR A 844 16.59 11.33 23.69
N MET A 845 15.28 11.50 23.42
CA MET A 845 14.75 12.88 23.38
C MET A 845 13.65 13.21 24.37
N THR A 846 12.64 12.41 24.53
CA THR A 846 11.40 12.86 25.21
C THR A 846 10.85 11.88 26.24
N GLY A 847 11.41 10.67 26.32
CA GLY A 847 10.88 9.58 27.14
C GLY A 847 11.75 9.21 28.34
N ARG A 848 12.91 9.85 28.52
CA ARG A 848 13.79 9.53 29.64
C ARG A 848 13.41 10.35 30.88
N SER A 849 12.89 9.67 31.91
CA SER A 849 12.54 10.26 33.16
C SER A 849 13.16 9.39 34.30
N GLU A 850 14.08 9.95 35.08
CA GLU A 850 14.72 9.28 36.19
C GLU A 850 14.17 9.75 37.54
N GLY A 851 13.12 10.56 37.54
CA GLY A 851 12.58 11.13 38.78
C GLY A 851 11.17 10.67 39.08
N LEU A 852 11.00 10.30 40.31
CA LEU A 852 9.76 9.79 40.86
C LEU A 852 8.90 10.97 41.40
N ARG A 853 8.28 11.73 40.56
CA ARG A 853 7.29 12.76 40.96
C ARG A 853 5.96 12.47 40.27
N ALA A 854 4.85 12.71 40.96
CA ALA A 854 3.51 12.59 40.37
C ALA A 854 3.43 13.34 39.02
N GLY A 855 2.95 12.67 37.98
CA GLY A 855 2.85 13.22 36.62
C GLY A 855 4.04 12.91 35.67
N PHE A 856 5.14 12.30 36.18
CA PHE A 856 6.32 11.93 35.39
C PHE A 856 6.65 10.42 35.44
N ASN A 857 5.71 9.59 35.91
CA ASN A 857 5.84 8.14 35.96
C ASN A 857 5.70 7.50 34.55
N THR A 858 6.66 7.75 33.70
CA THR A 858 6.62 7.30 32.30
C THR A 858 7.05 5.84 32.20
N VAL A 859 6.21 5.02 31.62
CA VAL A 859 6.45 3.61 31.29
C VAL A 859 6.64 3.46 29.79
N LEU A 860 7.58 2.60 29.37
CA LEU A 860 7.81 2.31 27.96
C LEU A 860 6.83 1.27 27.41
N SER A 861 6.33 1.52 26.21
CA SER A 861 5.30 0.69 25.64
C SER A 861 5.77 -0.61 25.01
N ASN A 862 6.98 -0.66 24.50
CA ASN A 862 7.38 -1.69 23.53
C ASN A 862 8.51 -2.60 24.05
N VAL A 863 8.78 -2.60 25.34
CA VAL A 863 9.86 -3.40 25.94
C VAL A 863 9.36 -4.47 26.90
N GLY A 864 8.05 -4.54 27.14
CA GLY A 864 7.46 -5.36 28.18
C GLY A 864 7.71 -4.76 29.59
N GLY A 865 7.06 -5.28 30.58
CA GLY A 865 7.17 -4.84 31.98
C GLY A 865 5.79 -4.50 32.53
N MET A 866 5.71 -4.49 33.90
CA MET A 866 4.49 -4.15 34.59
C MET A 866 4.24 -2.63 34.55
N ARG A 867 2.98 -2.23 34.54
CA ARG A 867 2.57 -0.82 34.68
C ARG A 867 2.75 -0.31 36.10
N THR A 868 4.00 -0.26 36.53
CA THR A 868 4.42 0.19 37.86
C THR A 868 5.74 0.92 37.76
N THR A 869 5.94 1.85 38.72
CA THR A 869 7.22 2.54 38.94
C THR A 869 7.93 2.01 40.17
N ALA A 870 7.31 1.11 40.97
CA ALA A 870 7.94 0.45 42.08
C ALA A 870 8.99 -0.58 41.63
N GLU A 871 10.07 -0.66 42.32
CA GLU A 871 11.19 -1.57 42.10
C GLU A 871 11.32 -2.57 43.27
N PRO A 872 10.41 -3.56 43.37
CA PRO A 872 10.37 -4.43 44.52
C PRO A 872 11.59 -5.36 44.57
N THR A 873 12.13 -5.75 43.46
CA THR A 873 13.29 -6.68 43.37
C THR A 873 14.01 -6.43 42.04
N LEU A 874 15.34 -6.33 42.14
CA LEU A 874 16.26 -6.34 40.99
C LEU A 874 16.90 -7.72 40.89
N SER A 875 16.80 -8.34 39.69
CA SER A 875 17.31 -9.70 39.49
C SER A 875 18.67 -9.72 38.82
N THR A 876 19.56 -10.61 39.29
CA THR A 876 20.79 -11.00 38.60
C THR A 876 20.64 -12.32 37.82
N HIS A 877 19.45 -12.91 37.77
CA HIS A 877 19.20 -14.19 37.11
C HIS A 877 18.20 -14.04 35.94
N TRP A 878 16.88 -14.05 36.22
CA TRP A 878 15.86 -13.86 35.19
C TRP A 878 14.55 -13.31 35.77
N ALA A 879 13.78 -12.69 34.88
CA ALA A 879 12.40 -12.33 35.13
C ALA A 879 11.56 -12.58 33.88
N ALA A 880 10.31 -12.99 34.08
CA ALA A 880 9.32 -13.15 33.03
C ALA A 880 7.97 -12.57 33.47
N GLY A 881 7.17 -12.13 32.55
CA GLY A 881 5.87 -11.58 32.88
C GLY A 881 4.90 -11.58 31.72
N MET A 882 3.65 -11.23 32.07
CA MET A 882 2.54 -11.12 31.12
C MET A 882 1.69 -9.91 31.45
N ASN A 883 1.35 -9.14 30.42
CA ASN A 883 0.34 -8.10 30.49
C ASN A 883 -0.92 -8.60 29.79
N LEU A 884 -2.06 -8.47 30.45
CA LEU A 884 -3.38 -8.74 29.89
C LEU A 884 -4.16 -7.44 29.85
N GLU A 885 -4.90 -7.22 28.77
CA GLU A 885 -5.76 -6.04 28.65
C GLU A 885 -7.03 -6.37 27.88
N THR A 886 -8.17 -5.90 28.38
CA THR A 886 -9.47 -6.09 27.75
C THR A 886 -10.27 -4.80 27.74
N SER A 887 -10.76 -4.39 26.57
CA SER A 887 -11.58 -3.18 26.42
C SER A 887 -12.95 -3.36 27.06
N ILE A 888 -13.40 -2.36 27.82
CA ILE A 888 -14.75 -2.33 28.39
C ILE A 888 -15.78 -2.03 27.29
N PRO A 889 -16.93 -2.72 27.25
CA PRO A 889 -18.05 -2.35 26.37
C PRO A 889 -18.52 -0.92 26.67
N GLY A 890 -18.82 -0.12 25.63
CA GLY A 890 -19.27 1.27 25.79
C GLY A 890 -18.48 2.23 24.88
N PRO A 891 -18.85 3.52 24.84
CA PRO A 891 -18.21 4.51 23.98
C PRO A 891 -16.84 4.99 24.51
N VAL A 892 -16.59 4.84 25.82
CA VAL A 892 -15.37 5.37 26.46
C VAL A 892 -14.15 4.50 26.09
N PRO A 893 -12.97 5.09 25.79
CA PRO A 893 -11.74 4.35 25.47
C PRO A 893 -11.04 3.86 26.76
N VAL A 894 -11.71 2.99 27.51
CA VAL A 894 -11.25 2.41 28.76
C VAL A 894 -11.09 0.91 28.63
N SER A 895 -10.02 0.38 29.18
CA SER A 895 -9.73 -1.04 29.29
C SER A 895 -9.47 -1.43 30.75
N VAL A 896 -9.72 -2.68 31.09
CA VAL A 896 -9.22 -3.30 32.31
C VAL A 896 -7.91 -3.98 31.99
N TYR A 897 -6.91 -3.83 32.85
CA TYR A 897 -5.64 -4.51 32.69
C TYR A 897 -5.25 -5.32 33.92
N MET A 898 -4.40 -6.33 33.68
CA MET A 898 -3.76 -7.15 34.69
C MET A 898 -2.34 -7.49 34.23
N ASP A 899 -1.35 -7.04 34.97
CA ASP A 899 0.05 -7.35 34.74
C ASP A 899 0.54 -8.28 35.84
N GLY A 900 1.25 -9.34 35.48
CA GLY A 900 1.85 -10.29 36.39
C GLY A 900 3.31 -10.55 36.00
N SER A 901 4.16 -10.72 36.98
CA SER A 901 5.59 -11.09 36.78
C SER A 901 6.07 -12.09 37.83
N VAL A 902 6.98 -12.94 37.38
CA VAL A 902 7.76 -13.88 38.20
C VAL A 902 9.22 -13.50 38.07
N VAL A 903 9.89 -13.40 39.22
CA VAL A 903 11.30 -13.02 39.28
C VAL A 903 12.08 -14.08 40.03
N SER A 904 13.19 -14.54 39.46
CA SER A 904 14.24 -15.23 40.16
C SER A 904 15.32 -14.21 40.53
N PRO A 905 15.38 -13.72 41.79
CA PRO A 905 16.31 -12.64 42.15
C PRO A 905 17.76 -12.99 41.83
N GLU A 906 18.17 -14.21 42.25
CA GLU A 906 19.47 -14.79 41.97
C GLU A 906 19.34 -16.30 41.77
N ARG A 907 20.41 -16.98 41.36
CA ARG A 907 20.39 -18.41 41.13
C ARG A 907 20.18 -19.19 42.42
N GLY A 908 19.15 -20.04 42.47
CA GLY A 908 18.80 -20.83 43.68
C GLY A 908 17.91 -20.11 44.69
N ALA A 909 17.65 -18.82 44.55
CA ALA A 909 16.71 -18.10 45.40
C ALA A 909 15.25 -18.43 45.09
N ALA A 910 14.39 -18.27 46.10
CA ALA A 910 12.96 -18.47 45.96
C ALA A 910 12.35 -17.49 44.92
N LEU A 911 11.44 -17.99 44.09
CA LEU A 911 10.74 -17.19 43.12
C LEU A 911 9.84 -16.16 43.81
N GLN A 912 9.86 -14.95 43.30
CA GLN A 912 8.98 -13.86 43.77
C GLN A 912 7.93 -13.56 42.71
N TYR A 913 6.70 -13.33 43.16
CA TYR A 913 5.52 -13.08 42.31
C TYR A 913 4.99 -11.69 42.58
N PHE A 914 4.71 -10.97 41.50
CA PHE A 914 4.19 -9.62 41.53
C PHE A 914 2.98 -9.50 40.58
N TYR A 915 2.01 -8.71 40.98
CA TYR A 915 0.89 -8.35 40.11
C TYR A 915 0.40 -6.92 40.40
N VAL A 916 -0.15 -6.31 39.34
CA VAL A 916 -0.86 -5.05 39.39
C VAL A 916 -2.00 -5.06 38.39
N GLY A 917 -3.16 -4.58 38.78
CA GLY A 917 -4.33 -4.52 37.87
C GLY A 917 -5.16 -3.28 38.12
N GLY A 918 -5.88 -2.84 37.12
CA GLY A 918 -6.66 -1.60 37.21
C GLY A 918 -7.31 -1.17 35.90
N LEU A 919 -7.50 0.11 35.75
CA LEU A 919 -8.08 0.73 34.56
C LEU A 919 -7.00 1.39 33.72
N ASN A 920 -7.10 1.23 32.39
CA ASN A 920 -6.23 1.85 31.44
C ASN A 920 -7.03 2.74 30.46
N PHE A 921 -6.66 4.01 30.36
CA PHE A 921 -7.22 5.00 29.47
C PHE A 921 -6.25 5.22 28.33
N THR A 922 -6.70 4.97 27.10
CA THR A 922 -5.87 5.06 25.90
C THR A 922 -6.37 6.15 24.99
N SER A 923 -5.50 7.09 24.59
CA SER A 923 -5.76 8.07 23.53
C SER A 923 -5.06 7.63 22.25
N ARG A 924 -5.71 7.84 21.11
CA ARG A 924 -5.16 7.56 19.78
C ARG A 924 -5.09 8.82 18.96
N ILE A 925 -3.91 9.16 18.46
CA ILE A 925 -3.71 10.24 17.49
C ILE A 925 -3.28 9.62 16.16
N PHE A 926 -3.96 9.97 15.07
CA PHE A 926 -3.73 9.42 13.72
C PHE A 926 -3.72 7.88 13.67
N GLY A 927 -4.64 7.25 14.43
CA GLY A 927 -4.77 5.79 14.47
C GLY A 927 -3.74 5.04 15.33
N SER A 928 -2.70 5.73 15.82
CA SER A 928 -1.68 5.16 16.71
C SER A 928 -1.95 5.51 18.17
N GLU A 929 -1.67 4.58 19.07
CA GLU A 929 -1.74 4.84 20.52
C GLU A 929 -0.67 5.86 20.89
N SER A 930 -1.10 7.06 21.29
CA SER A 930 -0.20 8.16 21.63
C SER A 930 0.02 8.31 23.12
N THR A 931 -1.00 8.02 23.92
CA THR A 931 -0.96 8.21 25.38
C THR A 931 -1.75 7.11 26.06
N GLU A 932 -1.18 6.53 27.11
CA GLU A 932 -1.87 5.66 28.06
C GLU A 932 -1.78 6.26 29.45
N ILE A 933 -2.84 6.10 30.24
CA ILE A 933 -2.89 6.43 31.67
C ILE A 933 -3.39 5.18 32.39
N ALA A 934 -2.53 4.51 33.13
CA ALA A 934 -2.91 3.32 33.90
C ALA A 934 -3.08 3.68 35.38
N ILE A 935 -4.29 3.41 35.88
CA ILE A 935 -4.71 3.65 37.26
C ILE A 935 -4.82 2.29 37.96
N PRO A 936 -3.88 1.91 38.84
CA PRO A 936 -3.89 0.62 39.54
C PRO A 936 -4.96 0.59 40.63
N LEU A 937 -5.79 -0.43 40.64
CA LEU A 937 -6.80 -0.66 41.68
C LEU A 937 -6.38 -1.76 42.66
N ILE A 938 -5.66 -2.75 42.18
CA ILE A 938 -5.13 -3.87 42.96
C ILE A 938 -3.64 -4.06 42.70
N MET A 939 -2.89 -4.47 43.71
CA MET A 939 -1.48 -4.87 43.55
C MET A 939 -1.03 -5.79 44.66
N SER A 940 0.00 -6.58 44.42
CA SER A 940 0.61 -7.47 45.38
C SER A 940 1.19 -6.70 46.59
N LYS A 941 1.21 -7.32 47.74
CA LYS A 941 1.75 -6.73 48.99
C LYS A 941 3.18 -6.23 48.79
N ASN A 942 4.03 -7.08 48.26
CA ASN A 942 5.46 -6.76 48.02
C ASN A 942 5.62 -5.49 47.14
N LEU A 943 4.71 -5.27 46.21
CA LEU A 943 4.74 -4.10 45.36
C LEU A 943 4.31 -2.83 46.11
N ARG A 944 3.30 -2.94 46.97
CA ARG A 944 2.88 -1.84 47.88
C ARG A 944 4.01 -1.48 48.86
N ASP A 945 4.57 -2.47 49.51
CA ASP A 945 5.67 -2.27 50.45
C ASP A 945 6.89 -1.61 49.77
N SER A 946 7.08 -1.83 48.48
CA SER A 946 8.13 -1.16 47.72
C SER A 946 7.84 0.33 47.51
N TYR A 947 6.57 0.72 47.22
CA TYR A 947 6.18 2.14 47.18
C TYR A 947 6.37 2.83 48.54
N ASP A 948 6.00 2.16 49.61
CA ASP A 948 6.11 2.70 50.97
C ASP A 948 7.59 2.89 51.38
N ARG A 949 8.47 1.92 51.07
CA ARG A 949 9.93 2.05 51.26
C ARG A 949 10.56 3.21 50.49
N MET A 950 10.00 3.55 49.32
CA MET A 950 10.45 4.67 48.52
C MET A 950 9.86 6.03 48.98
N GLY A 951 9.09 6.04 50.04
CA GLY A 951 8.42 7.24 50.57
C GLY A 951 7.25 7.74 49.68
N MET A 952 6.74 6.88 48.77
CA MET A 952 5.68 7.18 47.82
C MET A 952 4.33 6.72 48.34
N THR A 953 3.90 7.21 49.47
CA THR A 953 2.66 6.80 50.14
C THR A 953 1.38 7.31 49.44
N SER A 954 1.47 8.41 48.70
CA SER A 954 0.32 8.97 47.97
C SER A 954 -0.06 8.09 46.78
N TYR A 955 -1.36 7.86 46.60
CA TYR A 955 -1.92 7.08 45.49
C TYR A 955 -1.51 7.61 44.10
N GLY A 956 -1.35 8.92 43.94
CA GLY A 956 -0.91 9.54 42.69
C GLY A 956 0.44 9.05 42.17
N TYR A 957 1.33 8.58 43.05
CA TYR A 957 2.61 8.00 42.60
C TYR A 957 2.49 6.61 41.97
N ARG A 958 1.35 5.94 42.15
CA ARG A 958 1.06 4.61 41.57
C ARG A 958 0.48 4.70 40.15
N ILE A 959 -0.03 5.88 39.74
CA ILE A 959 -0.55 6.12 38.37
C ILE A 959 0.63 6.20 37.42
N THR A 960 0.58 5.41 36.36
CA THR A 960 1.63 5.39 35.33
C THR A 960 1.15 6.01 34.02
N PHE A 961 2.05 6.69 33.36
CA PHE A 961 1.81 7.36 32.09
C PHE A 961 2.71 6.76 31.02
N LYS A 962 2.18 6.62 29.80
CA LYS A 962 2.93 6.21 28.64
C LYS A 962 2.69 7.24 27.53
N PHE A 963 3.77 7.81 27.05
CA PHE A 963 3.74 8.73 25.93
C PHE A 963 4.52 8.10 24.78
N ASN A 964 3.85 7.84 23.68
CA ASN A 964 4.49 7.34 22.46
C ASN A 964 4.81 8.49 21.52
N LEU A 965 5.94 9.15 21.75
CA LEU A 965 6.43 10.25 20.90
C LEU A 965 7.29 9.76 19.72
N ASN A 966 7.49 8.47 19.57
CA ASN A 966 8.14 7.87 18.40
C ASN A 966 7.41 8.19 17.08
N PHE A 967 6.17 8.65 17.15
CA PHE A 967 5.40 9.20 16.04
C PHE A 967 6.15 10.29 15.26
N PHE A 968 6.94 11.12 15.93
CA PHE A 968 7.74 12.18 15.31
C PHE A 968 9.15 11.75 14.90
N ALA A 969 9.54 10.49 15.13
CA ALA A 969 10.84 10.01 14.66
C ALA A 969 10.83 9.88 13.13
N PRO A 970 11.72 10.60 12.40
CA PRO A 970 11.73 10.61 10.93
C PRO A 970 11.78 9.23 10.28
N ALA A 971 12.49 8.28 10.91
CA ALA A 971 12.57 6.90 10.44
C ALA A 971 11.25 6.11 10.62
N GLN A 972 10.43 6.46 11.61
CA GLN A 972 9.12 5.84 11.81
C GLN A 972 8.04 6.54 10.99
N LEU A 973 8.10 7.85 10.81
CA LEU A 973 7.21 8.58 9.92
C LEU A 973 7.30 8.04 8.48
N SER A 974 8.52 7.81 7.98
CA SER A 974 8.71 7.20 6.66
C SER A 974 8.24 5.74 6.61
N ARG A 975 8.38 4.97 7.68
CA ARG A 975 7.84 3.60 7.77
C ARG A 975 6.32 3.59 7.84
N GLN A 976 5.71 4.52 8.57
CA GLN A 976 4.25 4.65 8.65
C GLN A 976 3.64 5.11 7.34
N LEU A 977 4.25 6.07 6.64
CA LEU A 977 3.82 6.51 5.31
C LEU A 977 3.92 5.42 4.24
N LEU A 978 4.85 4.47 4.39
CA LEU A 978 4.98 3.31 3.50
C LEU A 978 4.09 2.12 3.91
N ASN A 979 3.56 2.13 5.12
CA ASN A 979 2.67 1.08 5.62
C ASN A 979 1.18 1.46 5.48
N LEU A 980 0.88 2.67 5.02
CA LEU A 980 -0.43 3.11 4.58
C LEU A 980 -0.58 2.82 3.09
#